data_b5c5812122bb8e1e532dcdcca8dfa7bd
#
_entry.id   b5c5812122bb8e1e532dcdcca8dfa7bd
#
_cell.length_a   1.000
_cell.length_b   1.000
_cell.length_c   1.000
_cell.angle_alpha   90.00
_cell.angle_beta   90.00
_cell.angle_gamma   90.00
#
_symmetry.space_group_name_H-M   'P 1'
#
loop_
_entity.id
_entity.type
_entity.pdbx_description
1 polymer ?
#
loop_
_entity_poly.entity_id
_entity_poly.type
_entity_poly.pdbx_seq_one_letter_code
_entity_poly.pdbx_strand_id
1 'polypeptide(L)'
;MNNKRLKGISLFASAGIGETYFKDAGIDILVANELVKQRADLYKKISPETNVICGDITNDEVFERIIAVSPKPLDFMLASPPCQGMSVAGKNRRQDALETDKRNYLITYVVKAIKRLTPTYILIENVPTLLKIQLNYSGQLRTVVEILQLEFGAQYDIDSKVVDSSDYGVPQVRLRAIIKMNKKGKRWDWPQKSDHKVTVREAIGYLPSLEAGQKSDIKWHFARSHSKENILWMKHTPTGHTAFENPIYFPQKKDGTPVKGYHSSYRRIRWDAPAPTITIRNDCIASQRNVHPGRLLPDGTYSDARVLTPLELMILDSLPVDWNIPDNTPELLIRQCIGESIPPLMLKKIVQGIDLEDDNMRNDEKIKAISLFSSAGIGELLLHSTNVEVIAGNELLPKRAECYSHFYPKAEMVCGDILDDSVKNHMIDIVKKNGVKMLFATPPCQGLSTLGKNKIQAHYEKDKRNFLILRALEIIDACDFDYILIENVPTFIDMYFPFNGEYLKLGEILNKKYSEKYVVDIKVLNAKDYGVCQSRPRAIVKLYKKGLIWGWPEEQKEIPLSQAIGELPSLEAGQDSGIPWHYAKPQNERAVLALRHTPTGKSALTNEVYYPKKEDGTRIKGFHNTFKRMTWDEPCPTRTTFSGSMSSHNNVHPGRLLPDGTYSDARVLTLLETFIVSSIPKDIDFPEGSTDTFIRTVIGEAIPPKLLFEVVDKIGRE
;
A
#
# COMPACT_ATOMS: atom_id res chain seq x y z
N MET A 1 24.85 -16.31 -12.37
CA MET A 1 23.60 -15.89 -11.69
C MET A 1 23.56 -14.37 -11.70
N ASN A 2 22.76 -13.75 -12.58
CA ASN A 2 22.56 -12.29 -12.57
C ASN A 2 21.60 -11.96 -11.44
N ASN A 3 22.10 -11.64 -10.24
CA ASN A 3 21.26 -11.13 -9.16
C ASN A 3 20.69 -9.78 -9.61
N LYS A 4 19.41 -9.73 -9.93
CA LYS A 4 18.68 -8.49 -10.23
C LYS A 4 18.82 -7.54 -9.04
N ARG A 5 19.37 -6.34 -9.28
CA ARG A 5 19.48 -5.31 -8.27
C ARG A 5 18.30 -4.36 -8.36
N LEU A 6 17.73 -3.97 -7.22
CA LEU A 6 16.63 -3.02 -7.15
C LEU A 6 17.15 -1.60 -7.38
N LYS A 7 16.51 -0.85 -8.28
CA LYS A 7 16.79 0.56 -8.53
C LYS A 7 16.00 1.42 -7.56
N GLY A 8 16.70 2.18 -6.72
CA GLY A 8 16.10 2.96 -5.64
C GLY A 8 16.33 4.45 -5.73
N ILE A 9 15.50 5.19 -4.99
CA ILE A 9 15.71 6.61 -4.68
C ILE A 9 15.62 6.84 -3.17
N SER A 10 16.24 7.94 -2.69
CA SER A 10 16.19 8.35 -1.29
C SER A 10 15.78 9.82 -1.18
N LEU A 11 14.72 10.07 -0.43
CA LEU A 11 14.20 11.40 -0.15
C LEU A 11 14.55 11.82 1.27
N PHE A 12 14.99 13.07 1.46
CA PHE A 12 15.50 13.61 2.73
C PHE A 12 16.75 12.84 3.23
N ALA A 13 17.66 12.57 2.32
CA ALA A 13 18.69 11.55 2.45
C ALA A 13 19.84 11.90 3.39
N SER A 14 19.92 13.15 3.91
CA SER A 14 21.07 13.65 4.68
C SER A 14 22.39 13.36 3.95
N ALA A 15 23.36 12.71 4.60
CA ALA A 15 24.64 12.30 4.00
C ALA A 15 24.66 10.83 3.53
N GLY A 16 23.50 10.17 3.37
CA GLY A 16 23.41 8.79 2.89
C GLY A 16 23.80 7.72 3.91
N ILE A 17 23.84 8.05 5.21
CA ILE A 17 24.26 7.10 6.26
C ILE A 17 23.34 5.89 6.32
N GLY A 18 22.01 6.09 6.31
CA GLY A 18 21.05 5.00 6.41
C GLY A 18 21.18 3.97 5.29
N GLU A 19 21.66 4.39 4.13
CA GLU A 19 21.77 3.58 2.92
C GLU A 19 23.13 2.85 2.78
N THR A 20 24.04 3.03 3.72
CA THR A 20 25.42 2.52 3.66
C THR A 20 25.51 1.04 3.23
N TYR A 21 24.57 0.21 3.69
CA TYR A 21 24.57 -1.22 3.37
C TYR A 21 23.51 -1.64 2.34
N PHE A 22 22.84 -0.71 1.67
CA PHE A 22 21.80 -1.06 0.70
C PHE A 22 22.38 -1.79 -0.52
N LYS A 23 23.58 -1.38 -0.95
CA LYS A 23 24.28 -2.06 -2.03
C LYS A 23 24.54 -3.54 -1.73
N ASP A 24 24.93 -3.85 -0.48
CA ASP A 24 25.09 -5.24 -0.01
C ASP A 24 23.76 -6.01 0.05
N ALA A 25 22.67 -5.29 0.27
CA ALA A 25 21.31 -5.86 0.28
C ALA A 25 20.65 -5.92 -1.11
N GLY A 26 21.42 -5.65 -2.19
CA GLY A 26 20.91 -5.73 -3.56
C GLY A 26 20.13 -4.50 -4.04
N ILE A 27 20.25 -3.34 -3.35
CA ILE A 27 19.57 -2.10 -3.70
C ILE A 27 20.59 -1.03 -4.11
N ASP A 28 20.43 -0.46 -5.31
CA ASP A 28 21.22 0.68 -5.78
C ASP A 28 20.40 1.96 -5.68
N ILE A 29 20.83 2.91 -4.81
CA ILE A 29 20.22 4.23 -4.75
C ILE A 29 20.80 5.11 -5.86
N LEU A 30 20.01 5.33 -6.91
CA LEU A 30 20.44 6.06 -8.10
C LEU A 30 20.17 7.57 -8.01
N VAL A 31 19.18 7.98 -7.22
CA VAL A 31 18.82 9.39 -7.02
C VAL A 31 18.60 9.64 -5.54
N ALA A 32 19.12 10.75 -5.02
CA ALA A 32 18.88 11.19 -3.65
C ALA A 32 18.53 12.68 -3.62
N ASN A 33 17.67 13.09 -2.67
CA ASN A 33 17.36 14.50 -2.43
C ASN A 33 17.73 14.90 -1.00
N GLU A 34 18.41 16.02 -0.88
CA GLU A 34 18.77 16.64 0.41
C GLU A 34 18.72 18.16 0.30
N LEU A 35 18.14 18.80 1.32
CA LEU A 35 18.00 20.26 1.40
C LEU A 35 19.35 20.96 1.70
N VAL A 36 20.12 20.41 2.66
CA VAL A 36 21.32 21.04 3.21
C VAL A 36 22.52 20.77 2.32
N LYS A 37 23.04 21.82 1.69
CA LYS A 37 24.14 21.71 0.73
C LYS A 37 25.35 20.92 1.24
N GLN A 38 25.79 21.17 2.47
CA GLN A 38 26.97 20.49 3.04
C GLN A 38 26.76 18.97 3.17
N ARG A 39 25.54 18.54 3.48
CA ARG A 39 25.17 17.12 3.57
C ARG A 39 25.07 16.49 2.18
N ALA A 40 24.42 17.18 1.24
CA ALA A 40 24.34 16.75 -0.15
C ALA A 40 25.74 16.62 -0.79
N ASP A 41 26.64 17.57 -0.52
CA ASP A 41 28.02 17.54 -1.01
C ASP A 41 28.83 16.39 -0.37
N LEU A 42 28.57 16.09 0.92
CA LEU A 42 29.19 14.94 1.60
C LEU A 42 28.66 13.62 0.99
N TYR A 43 27.34 13.51 0.77
CA TYR A 43 26.76 12.34 0.14
C TYR A 43 27.39 12.05 -1.23
N LYS A 44 27.50 13.07 -2.11
CA LYS A 44 28.16 12.90 -3.43
C LYS A 44 29.57 12.37 -3.35
N LYS A 45 30.30 12.71 -2.29
CA LYS A 45 31.68 12.22 -2.09
C LYS A 45 31.73 10.78 -1.59
N ILE A 46 30.76 10.38 -0.76
CA ILE A 46 30.66 9.03 -0.20
C ILE A 46 30.10 8.06 -1.25
N SER A 47 29.11 8.48 -2.03
CA SER A 47 28.44 7.67 -3.05
C SER A 47 28.41 8.42 -4.38
N PRO A 48 29.53 8.47 -5.12
CA PRO A 48 29.65 9.25 -6.35
C PRO A 48 28.76 8.74 -7.50
N GLU A 49 28.28 7.51 -7.42
CA GLU A 49 27.35 6.89 -8.36
C GLU A 49 25.92 7.40 -8.20
N THR A 50 25.57 8.00 -7.05
CA THR A 50 24.21 8.51 -6.79
C THR A 50 24.05 9.94 -7.32
N ASN A 51 23.02 10.19 -8.10
CA ASN A 51 22.65 11.54 -8.53
C ASN A 51 21.97 12.30 -7.38
N VAL A 52 22.76 13.08 -6.62
CA VAL A 52 22.26 13.83 -5.46
C VAL A 52 21.75 15.20 -5.89
N ILE A 53 20.44 15.44 -5.75
CA ILE A 53 19.76 16.70 -6.00
C ILE A 53 19.70 17.50 -4.70
N CYS A 54 20.47 18.58 -4.63
CA CYS A 54 20.40 19.51 -3.52
C CYS A 54 19.29 20.53 -3.74
N GLY A 55 18.34 20.61 -2.84
CA GLY A 55 17.25 21.59 -2.91
C GLY A 55 16.02 21.19 -2.07
N ASP A 56 15.17 22.17 -1.85
CA ASP A 56 13.91 21.99 -1.13
C ASP A 56 12.91 21.22 -1.99
N ILE A 57 12.50 20.03 -1.55
CA ILE A 57 11.52 19.19 -2.25
C ILE A 57 10.13 19.86 -2.38
N THR A 58 9.86 20.91 -1.58
CA THR A 58 8.61 21.68 -1.68
C THR A 58 8.63 22.69 -2.85
N ASN A 59 9.78 22.92 -3.45
CA ASN A 59 9.91 23.69 -4.70
C ASN A 59 9.55 22.77 -5.88
N ASP A 60 8.61 23.22 -6.70
CA ASP A 60 8.11 22.43 -7.84
C ASP A 60 9.21 22.08 -8.85
N GLU A 61 10.19 22.96 -9.11
CA GLU A 61 11.31 22.68 -10.02
C GLU A 61 12.19 21.56 -9.47
N VAL A 62 12.48 21.58 -8.15
CA VAL A 62 13.26 20.54 -7.48
C VAL A 62 12.50 19.22 -7.49
N PHE A 63 11.21 19.27 -7.17
CA PHE A 63 10.35 18.08 -7.17
C PHE A 63 10.27 17.44 -8.56
N GLU A 64 9.94 18.23 -9.59
CA GLU A 64 9.85 17.72 -10.97
C GLU A 64 11.20 17.18 -11.48
N ARG A 65 12.31 17.81 -11.09
CA ARG A 65 13.64 17.30 -11.42
C ARG A 65 13.91 15.94 -10.77
N ILE A 66 13.52 15.72 -9.51
CA ILE A 66 13.64 14.41 -8.85
C ILE A 66 12.83 13.38 -9.63
N ILE A 67 11.56 13.68 -9.96
CA ILE A 67 10.67 12.78 -10.70
C ILE A 67 11.24 12.45 -12.10
N ALA A 68 11.77 13.45 -12.80
CA ALA A 68 12.28 13.29 -14.16
C ALA A 68 13.50 12.37 -14.26
N VAL A 69 14.41 12.43 -13.28
CA VAL A 69 15.66 11.64 -13.29
C VAL A 69 15.53 10.31 -12.55
N SER A 70 14.41 10.08 -11.87
CA SER A 70 14.15 8.81 -11.17
C SER A 70 14.03 7.66 -12.16
N PRO A 71 14.55 6.46 -11.82
CA PRO A 71 14.45 5.29 -12.68
C PRO A 71 12.98 4.90 -12.94
N LYS A 72 12.72 4.40 -14.15
CA LYS A 72 11.39 3.90 -14.56
C LYS A 72 11.58 2.51 -15.21
N PRO A 73 11.06 1.44 -14.62
CA PRO A 73 10.33 1.38 -13.34
C PRO A 73 11.21 1.70 -12.14
N LEU A 74 10.60 2.16 -11.05
CA LEU A 74 11.24 2.37 -9.76
C LEU A 74 10.94 1.19 -8.86
N ASP A 75 11.99 0.52 -8.35
CA ASP A 75 11.81 -0.64 -7.49
C ASP A 75 11.71 -0.27 -6.02
N PHE A 76 12.51 0.69 -5.55
CA PHE A 76 12.61 1.01 -4.12
C PHE A 76 12.60 2.52 -3.86
N MET A 77 11.94 2.95 -2.79
CA MET A 77 11.96 4.32 -2.29
C MET A 77 12.21 4.33 -0.78
N LEU A 78 13.26 5.01 -0.34
CA LEU A 78 13.45 5.40 1.05
C LEU A 78 12.99 6.84 1.23
N ALA A 79 12.26 7.13 2.32
CA ALA A 79 11.90 8.49 2.70
C ALA A 79 12.00 8.66 4.21
N SER A 80 12.78 9.66 4.65
CA SER A 80 12.93 10.03 6.07
C SER A 80 12.62 11.51 6.27
N PRO A 81 11.35 11.94 6.08
CA PRO A 81 10.99 13.35 6.19
C PRO A 81 11.25 13.87 7.61
N PRO A 82 11.84 15.09 7.78
CA PRO A 82 12.15 15.62 9.09
C PRO A 82 10.89 15.87 9.92
N CYS A 83 10.96 15.55 11.21
CA CYS A 83 9.88 15.68 12.18
C CYS A 83 10.28 16.54 13.41
N GLN A 84 10.98 17.63 13.19
CA GLN A 84 11.54 18.44 14.30
C GLN A 84 10.47 19.03 15.23
N GLY A 85 9.23 19.25 14.76
CA GLY A 85 8.08 19.61 15.59
C GLY A 85 7.49 18.46 16.42
N MET A 86 7.84 17.21 16.11
CA MET A 86 7.24 15.99 16.65
C MET A 86 8.11 15.29 17.70
N SER A 87 9.40 15.65 17.85
CA SER A 87 10.29 14.94 18.74
C SER A 87 9.99 15.26 20.22
N VAL A 88 10.13 14.25 21.09
CA VAL A 88 9.93 14.36 22.56
C VAL A 88 10.83 15.44 23.19
N ALA A 89 11.94 15.79 22.54
CA ALA A 89 12.86 16.83 22.95
C ALA A 89 12.46 18.25 22.49
N GLY A 90 11.45 18.41 21.63
CA GLY A 90 10.99 19.71 21.14
C GLY A 90 10.12 20.44 22.17
N LYS A 91 10.39 21.73 22.38
CA LYS A 91 9.65 22.59 23.35
C LYS A 91 8.19 22.87 22.98
N ASN A 92 7.71 22.48 21.79
CA ASN A 92 6.40 22.86 21.25
C ASN A 92 5.43 21.67 21.26
N ARG A 93 4.79 21.44 22.41
CA ARG A 93 3.73 20.45 22.60
C ARG A 93 2.30 21.02 22.45
N ARG A 94 2.13 22.21 21.89
CA ARG A 94 0.79 22.78 21.67
C ARG A 94 0.28 22.33 20.30
N GLN A 95 -0.98 21.93 20.23
CA GLN A 95 -1.66 21.49 19.00
C GLN A 95 -1.57 22.53 17.88
N ASP A 96 -1.67 23.80 18.24
CA ASP A 96 -1.54 24.96 17.34
C ASP A 96 -0.14 25.06 16.68
N ALA A 97 0.92 24.56 17.35
CA ALA A 97 2.27 24.54 16.81
C ALA A 97 2.50 23.36 15.85
N LEU A 98 1.71 22.28 15.94
CA LEU A 98 1.74 21.15 15.00
C LEU A 98 1.13 21.55 13.66
N GLU A 99 0.09 22.37 13.66
CA GLU A 99 -0.59 22.84 12.45
C GLU A 99 0.19 23.93 11.70
N THR A 100 1.01 24.73 12.40
CA THR A 100 1.74 25.85 11.82
C THR A 100 3.13 25.47 11.28
N ASP A 101 3.73 24.35 11.73
CA ASP A 101 5.04 23.92 11.25
C ASP A 101 4.94 23.19 9.89
N LYS A 102 5.29 23.89 8.81
CA LYS A 102 5.26 23.36 7.44
C LYS A 102 6.05 22.06 7.27
N ARG A 103 7.04 21.78 8.14
CA ARG A 103 7.83 20.52 8.09
C ARG A 103 7.01 19.29 8.41
N ASN A 104 5.94 19.42 9.19
CA ASN A 104 5.04 18.32 9.51
C ASN A 104 4.27 17.82 8.27
N TYR A 105 4.16 18.66 7.25
CA TYR A 105 3.47 18.34 5.99
C TYR A 105 4.41 17.81 4.89
N LEU A 106 5.71 17.64 5.16
CA LEU A 106 6.64 17.09 4.18
C LEU A 106 6.29 15.64 3.77
N ILE A 107 5.58 14.92 4.61
CA ILE A 107 5.01 13.61 4.26
C ILE A 107 4.07 13.68 3.04
N THR A 108 3.41 14.80 2.78
CA THR A 108 2.54 14.96 1.60
C THR A 108 3.34 14.94 0.30
N TYR A 109 4.61 15.37 0.33
CA TYR A 109 5.51 15.27 -0.82
C TYR A 109 5.98 13.83 -1.05
N VAL A 110 6.11 13.03 0.03
CA VAL A 110 6.32 11.57 -0.10
C VAL A 110 5.11 10.94 -0.78
N VAL A 111 3.88 11.29 -0.36
CA VAL A 111 2.64 10.84 -1.01
C VAL A 111 2.60 11.23 -2.49
N LYS A 112 2.95 12.49 -2.83
CA LYS A 112 3.04 12.96 -4.23
C LYS A 112 4.07 12.15 -5.03
N ALA A 113 5.25 11.88 -4.46
CA ALA A 113 6.30 11.11 -5.12
C ALA A 113 5.87 9.66 -5.36
N ILE A 114 5.20 9.02 -4.38
CA ILE A 114 4.65 7.66 -4.54
C ILE A 114 3.63 7.62 -5.68
N LYS A 115 2.71 8.58 -5.76
CA LYS A 115 1.72 8.68 -6.84
C LYS A 115 2.37 8.80 -8.24
N ARG A 116 3.46 9.56 -8.34
CA ARG A 116 4.14 9.85 -9.61
C ARG A 116 5.08 8.73 -10.07
N LEU A 117 5.73 8.04 -9.14
CA LEU A 117 6.79 7.05 -9.42
C LEU A 117 6.33 5.61 -9.23
N THR A 118 5.27 5.39 -8.49
CA THR A 118 4.69 4.06 -8.20
C THR A 118 5.74 2.98 -7.85
N PRO A 119 6.61 3.21 -6.83
CA PRO A 119 7.68 2.28 -6.48
C PRO A 119 7.13 0.91 -6.10
N THR A 120 7.90 -0.16 -6.28
CA THR A 120 7.48 -1.50 -5.85
C THR A 120 7.51 -1.65 -4.33
N TYR A 121 8.57 -1.10 -3.69
CA TYR A 121 8.77 -1.12 -2.24
C TYR A 121 9.03 0.29 -1.73
N ILE A 122 8.44 0.64 -0.61
CA ILE A 122 8.59 1.96 0.01
C ILE A 122 8.89 1.79 1.49
N LEU A 123 9.95 2.41 1.95
CA LEU A 123 10.34 2.48 3.35
C LEU A 123 10.24 3.92 3.83
N ILE A 124 9.36 4.19 4.78
CA ILE A 124 9.28 5.50 5.44
C ILE A 124 9.76 5.34 6.88
N GLU A 125 10.71 6.17 7.26
CA GLU A 125 11.27 6.17 8.61
C GLU A 125 11.01 7.49 9.31
N ASN A 126 10.79 7.42 10.63
CA ASN A 126 10.65 8.60 11.47
C ASN A 126 10.78 8.26 12.96
N VAL A 127 10.62 9.27 13.83
CA VAL A 127 10.48 9.03 15.27
C VAL A 127 9.13 8.36 15.61
N PRO A 128 9.03 7.63 16.74
CA PRO A 128 7.82 6.87 17.11
C PRO A 128 6.53 7.69 17.15
N THR A 129 6.63 8.98 17.45
CA THR A 129 5.48 9.90 17.50
C THR A 129 4.78 10.08 16.15
N LEU A 130 5.46 9.83 15.01
CA LEU A 130 4.84 9.91 13.68
C LEU A 130 3.58 9.03 13.55
N LEU A 131 3.59 7.84 14.14
CA LEU A 131 2.45 6.91 14.05
C LEU A 131 1.21 7.38 14.83
N LYS A 132 1.35 8.40 15.68
CA LYS A 132 0.29 8.91 16.55
C LYS A 132 -0.17 10.33 16.21
N ILE A 133 0.64 11.06 15.46
CA ILE A 133 0.33 12.43 15.06
C ILE A 133 -0.78 12.41 14.01
N GLN A 134 -1.75 13.29 14.19
CA GLN A 134 -2.81 13.56 13.24
C GLN A 134 -2.48 14.85 12.47
N LEU A 135 -2.55 14.76 11.16
CA LEU A 135 -2.38 15.87 10.23
C LEU A 135 -3.74 16.19 9.60
N ASN A 136 -4.00 17.45 9.32
CA ASN A 136 -5.16 17.81 8.52
C ASN A 136 -4.90 17.40 7.06
N TYR A 137 -5.60 16.35 6.62
CA TYR A 137 -5.51 15.83 5.27
C TYR A 137 -6.91 15.76 4.66
N SER A 138 -7.12 16.52 3.59
CA SER A 138 -8.43 16.66 2.93
C SER A 138 -9.57 17.08 3.88
N GLY A 139 -9.27 18.01 4.84
CA GLY A 139 -10.24 18.54 5.77
C GLY A 139 -10.51 17.68 7.01
N GLN A 140 -9.80 16.56 7.19
CA GLN A 140 -9.92 15.68 8.34
C GLN A 140 -8.58 15.43 9.02
N LEU A 141 -8.61 15.29 10.36
CA LEU A 141 -7.43 14.87 11.12
C LEU A 141 -7.20 13.37 10.94
N ARG A 142 -6.05 12.99 10.38
CA ARG A 142 -5.65 11.62 10.10
C ARG A 142 -4.21 11.37 10.51
N THR A 143 -3.93 10.18 10.99
CA THR A 143 -2.54 9.72 11.16
C THR A 143 -1.88 9.51 9.79
N VAL A 144 -0.54 9.49 9.78
CA VAL A 144 0.20 9.20 8.53
C VAL A 144 -0.17 7.84 7.95
N VAL A 145 -0.36 6.83 8.81
CA VAL A 145 -0.75 5.48 8.35
C VAL A 145 -2.15 5.50 7.72
N GLU A 146 -3.11 6.20 8.32
CA GLU A 146 -4.46 6.38 7.75
C GLU A 146 -4.42 7.11 6.41
N ILE A 147 -3.57 8.14 6.26
CA ILE A 147 -3.36 8.83 4.97
C ILE A 147 -2.83 7.85 3.92
N LEU A 148 -1.78 7.09 4.25
CA LEU A 148 -1.19 6.12 3.33
C LEU A 148 -2.19 5.01 2.97
N GLN A 149 -2.96 4.53 3.93
CA GLN A 149 -4.00 3.52 3.71
C GLN A 149 -5.12 4.03 2.81
N LEU A 150 -5.54 5.28 2.99
CA LEU A 150 -6.54 5.94 2.14
C LEU A 150 -6.05 6.07 0.69
N GLU A 151 -4.81 6.51 0.51
CA GLU A 151 -4.25 6.81 -0.81
C GLU A 151 -3.78 5.58 -1.57
N PHE A 152 -3.26 4.57 -0.86
CA PHE A 152 -2.53 3.47 -1.48
C PHE A 152 -2.96 2.07 -1.03
N GLY A 153 -3.85 1.92 -0.04
CA GLY A 153 -4.25 0.62 0.49
C GLY A 153 -4.88 -0.34 -0.54
N ALA A 154 -5.40 0.20 -1.66
CA ALA A 154 -5.85 -0.62 -2.78
C ALA A 154 -4.70 -1.28 -3.57
N GLN A 155 -3.52 -0.64 -3.61
CA GLN A 155 -2.38 -1.06 -4.44
C GLN A 155 -1.22 -1.64 -3.64
N TYR A 156 -1.13 -1.31 -2.35
CA TYR A 156 -0.02 -1.69 -1.48
C TYR A 156 -0.51 -2.37 -0.20
N ASP A 157 0.26 -3.34 0.26
CA ASP A 157 0.21 -3.78 1.64
C ASP A 157 1.03 -2.82 2.48
N ILE A 158 0.44 -2.28 3.55
CA ILE A 158 1.02 -1.25 4.40
C ILE A 158 1.14 -1.80 5.81
N ASP A 159 2.36 -1.91 6.31
CA ASP A 159 2.65 -2.40 7.65
C ASP A 159 3.55 -1.41 8.40
N SER A 160 3.29 -1.18 9.67
CA SER A 160 4.03 -0.21 10.46
C SER A 160 4.25 -0.66 11.89
N LYS A 161 5.45 -0.42 12.41
CA LYS A 161 5.75 -0.63 13.83
C LYS A 161 6.90 0.24 14.31
N VAL A 162 6.98 0.37 15.63
CA VAL A 162 8.15 0.96 16.29
C VAL A 162 9.18 -0.14 16.50
N VAL A 163 10.40 0.10 16.02
CA VAL A 163 11.55 -0.81 16.17
C VAL A 163 12.64 -0.17 17.00
N ASP A 164 13.37 -0.98 17.76
CA ASP A 164 14.59 -0.58 18.46
C ASP A 164 15.81 -1.09 17.70
N SER A 165 16.73 -0.22 17.30
CA SER A 165 17.93 -0.61 16.56
C SER A 165 18.79 -1.64 17.31
N SER A 166 18.77 -1.62 18.65
CA SER A 166 19.50 -2.60 19.47
C SER A 166 18.98 -4.03 19.32
N ASP A 167 17.75 -4.22 18.86
CA ASP A 167 17.19 -5.55 18.57
C ASP A 167 17.72 -6.15 17.25
N TYR A 168 18.52 -5.39 16.48
CA TYR A 168 19.02 -5.79 15.17
C TYR A 168 20.55 -5.74 15.07
N GLY A 169 21.23 -5.88 16.20
CA GLY A 169 22.70 -5.95 16.27
C GLY A 169 23.38 -4.58 16.27
N VAL A 170 22.65 -3.48 16.38
CA VAL A 170 23.22 -2.13 16.53
C VAL A 170 23.58 -1.88 18.00
N PRO A 171 24.80 -1.43 18.34
CA PRO A 171 25.17 -1.16 19.72
C PRO A 171 24.60 0.16 20.27
N GLN A 172 23.40 0.50 19.84
CA GLN A 172 22.67 1.72 20.23
C GLN A 172 21.18 1.45 20.36
N VAL A 173 20.57 1.90 21.45
CA VAL A 173 19.10 1.96 21.61
C VAL A 173 18.59 3.19 20.85
N ARG A 174 17.87 2.97 19.77
CA ARG A 174 17.30 4.04 18.94
C ARG A 174 15.94 3.62 18.41
N LEU A 175 14.87 4.09 19.05
CA LEU A 175 13.50 3.78 18.66
C LEU A 175 13.11 4.55 17.41
N ARG A 176 12.57 3.86 16.41
CA ARG A 176 12.09 4.44 15.15
C ARG A 176 10.75 3.85 14.72
N ALA A 177 9.89 4.71 14.23
CA ALA A 177 8.72 4.29 13.47
C ALA A 177 9.17 3.91 12.06
N ILE A 178 8.87 2.71 11.66
CA ILE A 178 9.09 2.21 10.30
C ILE A 178 7.74 1.88 9.69
N ILE A 179 7.48 2.43 8.52
CA ILE A 179 6.32 2.08 7.69
C ILE A 179 6.88 1.41 6.42
N LYS A 180 6.52 0.18 6.21
CA LYS A 180 6.81 -0.57 4.98
C LYS A 180 5.57 -0.59 4.10
N MET A 181 5.77 -0.37 2.81
CA MET A 181 4.73 -0.54 1.81
C MET A 181 5.30 -1.36 0.66
N ASN A 182 4.66 -2.45 0.30
CA ASN A 182 4.98 -3.25 -0.87
C ASN A 182 3.77 -3.36 -1.76
N LYS A 183 3.96 -3.31 -3.09
CA LYS A 183 2.86 -3.55 -4.03
C LYS A 183 2.18 -4.87 -3.71
N LYS A 184 0.87 -4.93 -3.84
CA LYS A 184 0.07 -6.14 -3.66
C LYS A 184 0.71 -7.31 -4.42
N GLY A 185 0.82 -8.46 -3.77
CA GLY A 185 1.47 -9.64 -4.31
C GLY A 185 3.00 -9.64 -4.22
N LYS A 186 3.64 -8.63 -3.64
CA LYS A 186 5.08 -8.63 -3.30
C LYS A 186 5.25 -8.90 -1.82
N ARG A 187 6.28 -9.67 -1.46
CA ARG A 187 6.53 -10.05 -0.06
C ARG A 187 7.67 -9.22 0.53
N TRP A 188 7.45 -8.74 1.76
CA TRP A 188 8.46 -8.04 2.54
C TRP A 188 8.29 -8.37 4.03
N ASP A 189 9.07 -9.31 4.51
CA ASP A 189 9.00 -9.75 5.89
C ASP A 189 9.72 -8.81 6.86
N TRP A 190 9.35 -8.86 8.14
CA TRP A 190 10.12 -8.20 9.18
C TRP A 190 11.31 -9.08 9.59
N PRO A 191 12.50 -8.48 9.83
CA PRO A 191 13.63 -9.24 10.30
C PRO A 191 13.38 -9.81 11.70
N GLN A 192 13.95 -10.97 11.94
CA GLN A 192 13.97 -11.52 13.29
C GLN A 192 14.85 -10.67 14.20
N LYS A 193 14.44 -10.54 15.47
CA LYS A 193 15.25 -9.85 16.47
C LYS A 193 16.48 -10.68 16.81
N SER A 194 17.58 -9.99 17.13
CA SER A 194 18.78 -10.61 17.65
C SER A 194 18.56 -11.07 19.09
N ASP A 195 18.99 -12.26 19.42
CA ASP A 195 18.93 -12.81 20.80
C ASP A 195 19.91 -12.09 21.75
N HIS A 196 20.92 -11.41 21.20
CA HIS A 196 21.92 -10.66 21.93
C HIS A 196 21.92 -9.18 21.54
N LYS A 197 21.99 -8.30 22.56
CA LYS A 197 22.16 -6.87 22.37
C LYS A 197 23.63 -6.50 22.52
N VAL A 198 24.24 -5.97 21.47
CA VAL A 198 25.63 -5.56 21.45
C VAL A 198 25.85 -4.40 22.42
N THR A 199 26.76 -4.57 23.38
CA THR A 199 27.08 -3.57 24.39
C THR A 199 28.12 -2.55 23.88
N VAL A 200 28.20 -1.40 24.55
CA VAL A 200 29.27 -0.40 24.28
C VAL A 200 30.66 -1.03 24.43
N ARG A 201 30.83 -1.94 25.41
CA ARG A 201 32.13 -2.63 25.64
C ARG A 201 32.51 -3.50 24.45
N GLU A 202 31.61 -4.28 23.93
CA GLU A 202 31.86 -5.12 22.75
C GLU A 202 32.17 -4.26 21.51
N ALA A 203 31.45 -3.13 21.37
CA ALA A 203 31.58 -2.27 20.20
C ALA A 203 32.87 -1.42 20.18
N ILE A 204 33.22 -0.77 21.29
CA ILE A 204 34.33 0.21 21.33
C ILE A 204 35.36 -0.04 22.45
N GLY A 205 35.17 -1.06 23.30
CA GLY A 205 36.04 -1.34 24.46
C GLY A 205 37.49 -1.73 24.10
N TYR A 206 37.75 -2.13 22.85
CA TYR A 206 39.06 -2.44 22.32
C TYR A 206 39.84 -1.22 21.84
N LEU A 207 39.20 -0.06 21.68
CA LEU A 207 39.87 1.18 21.24
C LEU A 207 40.77 1.70 22.34
N PRO A 208 41.90 2.39 21.97
CA PRO A 208 42.78 3.06 22.92
C PRO A 208 42.02 4.08 23.75
N SER A 209 42.36 4.17 25.04
CA SER A 209 41.85 5.23 25.92
C SER A 209 42.48 6.59 25.51
N LEU A 210 41.65 7.64 25.49
CA LEU A 210 42.06 9.01 25.13
C LEU A 210 41.53 9.99 26.17
N GLU A 211 42.39 10.84 26.68
CA GLU A 211 41.97 12.02 27.46
C GLU A 211 41.51 13.15 26.53
N ALA A 212 40.79 14.13 27.06
CA ALA A 212 40.32 15.30 26.31
C ALA A 212 41.48 16.01 25.59
N GLY A 213 41.36 16.23 24.29
CA GLY A 213 42.36 16.83 23.43
C GLY A 213 43.42 15.88 22.87
N GLN A 214 43.39 14.58 23.22
CA GLN A 214 44.32 13.58 22.68
C GLN A 214 43.79 12.97 21.37
N LYS A 215 44.70 12.36 20.59
CA LYS A 215 44.42 11.60 19.39
C LYS A 215 45.23 10.31 19.35
N SER A 216 44.72 9.28 18.71
CA SER A 216 45.47 8.06 18.34
C SER A 216 45.85 8.08 16.86
N ASP A 217 46.56 7.04 16.42
CA ASP A 217 46.89 6.83 15.00
C ASP A 217 45.70 6.29 14.18
N ILE A 218 44.57 5.97 14.82
CA ILE A 218 43.37 5.47 14.15
C ILE A 218 42.57 6.66 13.59
N LYS A 219 42.24 6.60 12.33
CA LYS A 219 41.44 7.64 11.64
C LYS A 219 40.15 7.94 12.40
N TRP A 220 39.79 9.20 12.55
CA TRP A 220 38.60 9.68 13.27
C TRP A 220 38.57 9.38 14.79
N HIS A 221 39.64 8.77 15.35
CA HIS A 221 39.78 8.51 16.78
C HIS A 221 40.58 9.60 17.46
N PHE A 222 39.98 10.75 17.67
CA PHE A 222 40.53 11.92 18.39
C PHE A 222 39.46 12.51 19.31
N ALA A 223 39.90 12.96 20.47
CA ALA A 223 39.08 13.51 21.53
C ALA A 223 39.00 15.04 21.45
N ARG A 224 37.80 15.59 21.55
CA ARG A 224 37.64 17.05 21.68
C ARG A 224 38.25 17.57 23.00
N SER A 225 38.71 18.81 22.95
CA SER A 225 39.08 19.54 24.17
C SER A 225 37.82 20.00 24.91
N HIS A 226 37.88 20.00 26.25
CA HIS A 226 36.82 20.46 27.14
C HIS A 226 37.40 21.39 28.21
N SER A 227 36.53 22.14 28.90
CA SER A 227 37.03 22.99 30.01
C SER A 227 37.57 22.14 31.15
N LYS A 228 38.53 22.72 31.92
CA LYS A 228 39.13 22.03 33.05
C LYS A 228 38.11 21.57 34.08
N GLU A 229 37.06 22.38 34.30
CA GLU A 229 35.97 22.08 35.21
C GLU A 229 35.18 20.85 34.72
N ASN A 230 34.80 20.82 33.44
CA ASN A 230 34.10 19.70 32.87
C ASN A 230 34.89 18.40 32.95
N ILE A 231 36.20 18.47 32.70
CA ILE A 231 37.12 17.32 32.82
C ILE A 231 37.17 16.86 34.28
N LEU A 232 37.30 17.79 35.23
CA LEU A 232 37.35 17.46 36.67
C LEU A 232 36.08 16.79 37.14
N TRP A 233 34.91 17.31 36.77
CA TRP A 233 33.62 16.69 37.11
C TRP A 233 33.52 15.28 36.54
N MET A 234 33.90 15.09 35.28
CA MET A 234 33.81 13.76 34.65
C MET A 234 34.84 12.78 35.21
N LYS A 235 36.03 13.20 35.63
CA LYS A 235 37.02 12.32 36.30
C LYS A 235 36.46 11.72 37.58
N HIS A 236 35.56 12.41 38.26
CA HIS A 236 34.92 11.95 39.50
C HIS A 236 33.52 11.39 39.29
N THR A 237 33.08 11.20 38.04
CA THR A 237 31.77 10.64 37.71
C THR A 237 31.90 9.17 37.32
N PRO A 238 31.27 8.22 38.06
CA PRO A 238 31.30 6.81 37.73
C PRO A 238 30.57 6.49 36.39
N THR A 239 30.99 5.41 35.78
CA THR A 239 30.32 4.85 34.59
C THR A 239 28.79 4.70 34.84
N GLY A 240 27.98 5.19 33.92
CA GLY A 240 26.52 5.14 34.04
C GLY A 240 25.89 6.20 34.94
N HIS A 241 26.68 7.07 35.58
CA HIS A 241 26.23 8.15 36.48
C HIS A 241 26.32 9.52 35.83
N THR A 242 25.64 10.50 36.40
CA THR A 242 25.76 11.91 36.02
C THR A 242 26.61 12.68 37.05
N ALA A 243 27.32 13.68 36.57
CA ALA A 243 28.14 14.52 37.49
C ALA A 243 27.28 15.29 38.50
N PHE A 244 25.96 15.41 38.31
CA PHE A 244 25.07 15.98 39.32
C PHE A 244 24.92 15.10 40.58
N GLU A 245 25.30 13.81 40.50
CA GLU A 245 25.32 12.88 41.63
C GLU A 245 26.61 12.90 42.41
N ASN A 246 27.63 13.60 41.94
CA ASN A 246 28.92 13.70 42.63
C ASN A 246 28.81 14.52 43.91
N PRO A 247 29.35 14.05 45.04
CA PRO A 247 29.23 14.77 46.31
C PRO A 247 30.09 16.05 46.39
N ILE A 248 31.23 16.10 45.66
CA ILE A 248 32.22 17.20 45.77
C ILE A 248 32.37 17.90 44.40
N TYR A 249 32.66 17.15 43.34
CA TYR A 249 32.97 17.70 42.00
C TYR A 249 31.73 17.63 41.08
N PHE A 250 30.78 18.54 41.26
CA PHE A 250 29.55 18.60 40.48
C PHE A 250 29.46 19.90 39.66
N PRO A 251 28.63 19.94 38.60
CA PRO A 251 28.47 21.12 37.76
C PRO A 251 28.00 22.35 38.57
N GLN A 252 28.79 23.43 38.56
CA GLN A 252 28.54 24.65 39.29
C GLN A 252 28.60 25.86 38.35
N LYS A 253 27.85 26.92 38.69
CA LYS A 253 27.96 28.23 38.09
C LYS A 253 29.21 28.93 38.65
N LYS A 254 29.58 30.08 38.05
CA LYS A 254 30.70 30.90 38.52
C LYS A 254 30.60 31.35 39.97
N ASP A 255 29.38 31.46 40.49
CA ASP A 255 29.08 31.82 41.87
C ASP A 255 29.08 30.63 42.85
N GLY A 256 29.46 29.43 42.39
CA GLY A 256 29.49 28.20 43.18
C GLY A 256 28.12 27.51 43.35
N THR A 257 27.04 28.09 42.85
CA THR A 257 25.73 27.45 42.93
C THR A 257 25.60 26.29 41.97
N PRO A 258 24.93 25.15 42.35
CA PRO A 258 24.71 24.02 41.45
C PRO A 258 23.98 24.42 40.18
N VAL A 259 24.43 23.91 39.05
CA VAL A 259 23.69 24.03 37.79
C VAL A 259 22.45 23.14 37.85
N LYS A 260 21.28 23.71 37.59
CA LYS A 260 20.09 22.91 37.40
C LYS A 260 20.08 22.33 35.97
N GLY A 261 20.06 21.02 35.86
CA GLY A 261 20.06 20.34 34.56
C GLY A 261 19.25 19.05 34.57
N TYR A 262 19.14 18.42 33.43
CA TYR A 262 18.49 17.14 33.31
C TYR A 262 19.44 16.01 33.73
N HIS A 263 18.95 14.97 34.36
CA HIS A 263 19.72 13.77 34.72
C HIS A 263 20.42 13.07 33.53
N SER A 264 20.07 13.42 32.31
CA SER A 264 20.71 12.95 31.08
C SER A 264 21.97 13.76 30.71
N SER A 265 22.16 14.97 31.28
CA SER A 265 23.34 15.83 31.03
C SER A 265 24.48 15.39 31.90
N TYR A 266 25.71 15.72 31.46
CA TYR A 266 26.94 15.37 32.18
C TYR A 266 27.00 13.90 32.60
N ARG A 267 26.42 13.00 31.75
CA ARG A 267 26.25 11.60 32.09
C ARG A 267 27.15 10.70 31.26
N ARG A 268 27.95 9.86 31.96
CA ARG A 268 28.68 8.78 31.31
C ARG A 268 27.72 7.68 30.85
N ILE A 269 27.92 7.18 29.63
CA ILE A 269 27.21 5.98 29.19
C ILE A 269 27.71 4.72 29.89
N ARG A 270 27.04 3.58 29.71
CA ARG A 270 27.41 2.32 30.38
C ARG A 270 28.22 1.45 29.44
N TRP A 271 29.16 0.68 30.00
CA TRP A 271 29.91 -0.33 29.24
C TRP A 271 29.07 -1.59 28.92
N ASP A 272 28.21 -2.00 29.83
CA ASP A 272 27.48 -3.26 29.87
C ASP A 272 26.05 -3.19 29.28
N ALA A 273 25.81 -2.17 28.48
CA ALA A 273 24.54 -1.98 27.77
C ALA A 273 24.81 -1.34 26.39
N PRO A 274 23.87 -1.39 25.45
CA PRO A 274 23.93 -0.59 24.24
C PRO A 274 23.96 0.90 24.59
N ALA A 275 24.60 1.72 23.73
CA ALA A 275 24.63 3.17 23.88
C ALA A 275 23.19 3.74 23.83
N PRO A 276 22.87 4.77 24.59
CA PRO A 276 21.62 5.51 24.39
C PRO A 276 21.62 6.22 23.03
N THR A 277 20.43 6.64 22.58
CA THR A 277 20.27 7.35 21.29
C THR A 277 21.28 8.51 21.17
N ILE A 278 22.15 8.44 20.16
CA ILE A 278 23.07 9.50 19.76
C ILE A 278 22.21 10.61 19.12
N THR A 279 22.36 11.83 19.64
CA THR A 279 21.62 13.02 19.18
C THR A 279 22.51 13.93 18.33
N ILE A 280 21.91 14.91 17.64
CA ILE A 280 22.64 15.92 16.85
C ILE A 280 23.68 16.67 17.69
N ARG A 281 23.34 16.99 18.95
CA ARG A 281 24.22 17.67 19.92
C ARG A 281 25.00 16.65 20.74
N ASN A 282 25.96 15.98 20.09
CA ASN A 282 26.87 15.00 20.75
C ASN A 282 28.30 15.50 20.89
N ASP A 283 28.49 16.81 20.74
CA ASP A 283 29.80 17.51 20.77
C ASP A 283 30.14 18.13 22.11
N CYS A 284 29.25 18.08 23.11
CA CYS A 284 29.37 18.75 24.40
C CYS A 284 29.07 17.81 25.56
N ILE A 285 29.86 17.83 26.61
CA ILE A 285 29.66 17.04 27.86
C ILE A 285 28.31 17.35 28.51
N ALA A 286 27.85 18.60 28.44
CA ALA A 286 26.55 19.01 28.97
C ALA A 286 25.34 18.49 28.16
N SER A 287 25.56 17.92 26.98
CA SER A 287 24.49 17.31 26.16
C SER A 287 24.02 15.97 26.73
N GLN A 288 22.99 15.39 26.12
CA GLN A 288 22.37 14.20 26.66
C GLN A 288 23.21 12.94 26.40
N ARG A 289 23.64 12.25 27.47
CA ARG A 289 24.16 10.87 27.48
C ARG A 289 25.19 10.57 26.38
N ASN A 290 26.23 11.41 26.23
CA ASN A 290 27.24 11.26 25.17
C ASN A 290 28.68 11.26 25.71
N VAL A 291 28.85 11.20 27.04
CA VAL A 291 30.17 11.11 27.66
C VAL A 291 30.63 9.66 27.65
N HIS A 292 31.90 9.44 27.27
CA HIS A 292 32.53 8.11 27.23
C HIS A 292 32.38 7.41 28.59
N PRO A 293 32.19 6.08 28.65
CA PRO A 293 32.02 5.37 29.92
C PRO A 293 33.14 5.57 30.92
N GLY A 294 34.37 5.69 30.43
CA GLY A 294 35.58 5.74 31.26
C GLY A 294 35.94 4.40 31.89
N ARG A 295 37.18 4.27 32.36
CA ARG A 295 37.68 3.13 33.11
C ARG A 295 38.12 3.63 34.48
N LEU A 296 37.78 2.88 35.52
CA LEU A 296 38.23 3.18 36.87
C LEU A 296 39.76 3.06 36.94
N LEU A 297 40.41 4.10 37.40
CA LEU A 297 41.86 4.20 37.59
C LEU A 297 42.25 3.83 39.03
N PRO A 298 43.53 3.49 39.28
CA PRO A 298 44.00 3.13 40.63
C PRO A 298 43.84 4.24 41.70
N ASP A 299 43.79 5.50 41.27
CA ASP A 299 43.57 6.66 42.14
C ASP A 299 42.08 6.91 42.46
N GLY A 300 41.19 6.06 42.01
CA GLY A 300 39.75 6.17 42.23
C GLY A 300 39.03 7.12 41.25
N THR A 301 39.73 7.71 40.30
CA THR A 301 39.18 8.54 39.24
C THR A 301 38.81 7.71 38.00
N TYR A 302 38.19 8.32 37.00
CA TYR A 302 37.80 7.67 35.76
C TYR A 302 38.53 8.31 34.57
N SER A 303 39.08 7.45 33.68
CA SER A 303 39.70 7.89 32.42
C SER A 303 38.64 8.44 31.45
N ASP A 304 39.11 8.91 30.29
CA ASP A 304 38.25 9.34 29.16
C ASP A 304 37.19 10.36 29.63
N ALA A 305 37.61 11.42 30.31
CA ALA A 305 36.73 12.50 30.75
C ALA A 305 36.33 13.40 29.56
N ARG A 306 35.60 12.85 28.58
CA ARG A 306 35.33 13.43 27.28
C ARG A 306 34.04 12.92 26.65
N VAL A 307 33.58 13.58 25.60
CA VAL A 307 32.54 13.02 24.73
C VAL A 307 33.15 11.92 23.86
N LEU A 308 32.27 11.10 23.26
CA LEU A 308 32.68 10.07 22.29
C LEU A 308 33.39 10.70 21.09
N THR A 309 34.41 10.03 20.56
CA THR A 309 35.11 10.44 19.31
C THR A 309 34.23 10.21 18.09
N PRO A 310 34.53 10.82 16.93
CA PRO A 310 33.81 10.52 15.69
C PRO A 310 33.81 9.02 15.34
N LEU A 311 34.95 8.33 15.51
CA LEU A 311 35.04 6.88 15.25
C LEU A 311 34.12 6.07 16.18
N GLU A 312 34.13 6.38 17.49
CA GLU A 312 33.24 5.70 18.45
C GLU A 312 31.77 5.92 18.11
N LEU A 313 31.41 7.13 17.69
CA LEU A 313 30.02 7.42 17.22
C LEU A 313 29.66 6.62 15.96
N MET A 314 30.59 6.51 14.99
CA MET A 314 30.38 5.70 13.78
C MET A 314 30.12 4.23 14.12
N ILE A 315 30.96 3.64 14.98
CA ILE A 315 30.84 2.24 15.40
C ILE A 315 29.52 2.02 16.14
N LEU A 316 29.18 2.91 17.09
CA LEU A 316 27.93 2.80 17.86
C LEU A 316 26.69 3.02 17.01
N ASP A 317 26.78 3.73 15.89
CA ASP A 317 25.71 3.88 14.91
C ASP A 317 25.73 2.78 13.83
N SER A 318 26.63 1.76 14.00
CA SER A 318 26.83 0.63 13.08
C SER A 318 27.39 0.98 11.69
N LEU A 319 28.07 2.11 11.56
CA LEU A 319 28.85 2.41 10.36
C LEU A 319 30.13 1.57 10.32
N PRO A 320 30.64 1.20 9.14
CA PRO A 320 31.92 0.52 9.02
C PRO A 320 33.07 1.45 9.46
N VAL A 321 34.12 0.88 10.07
CA VAL A 321 35.29 1.65 10.53
C VAL A 321 36.05 2.33 9.39
N ASP A 322 35.97 1.79 8.21
CA ASP A 322 36.53 2.28 6.95
C ASP A 322 35.54 3.08 6.12
N TRP A 323 34.43 3.55 6.72
CA TRP A 323 33.44 4.35 6.02
C TRP A 323 34.12 5.54 5.32
N ASN A 324 33.90 5.66 4.02
CA ASN A 324 34.66 6.52 3.13
C ASN A 324 34.35 8.02 3.31
N ILE A 325 34.67 8.57 4.48
CA ILE A 325 34.55 9.99 4.74
C ILE A 325 35.84 10.71 4.26
N PRO A 326 35.74 11.76 3.44
CA PRO A 326 36.90 12.59 3.07
C PRO A 326 37.59 13.17 4.28
N ASP A 327 38.95 13.19 4.27
CA ASP A 327 39.76 13.62 5.42
C ASP A 327 39.51 15.07 5.82
N ASN A 328 39.14 15.94 4.91
CA ASN A 328 38.84 17.35 5.15
C ASN A 328 37.37 17.61 5.58
N THR A 329 36.61 16.58 5.91
CA THR A 329 35.23 16.75 6.37
C THR A 329 35.23 17.36 7.79
N PRO A 330 34.50 18.46 8.02
CA PRO A 330 34.40 19.05 9.35
C PRO A 330 33.84 18.08 10.38
N GLU A 331 34.51 17.92 11.53
CA GLU A 331 34.05 17.02 12.61
C GLU A 331 32.60 17.27 13.01
N LEU A 332 32.18 18.52 13.13
CA LEU A 332 30.83 18.87 13.53
C LEU A 332 29.77 18.37 12.52
N LEU A 333 30.09 18.42 11.22
CA LEU A 333 29.22 17.89 10.19
C LEU A 333 29.04 16.36 10.31
N ILE A 334 30.14 15.63 10.55
CA ILE A 334 30.11 14.17 10.77
C ILE A 334 29.22 13.85 11.97
N ARG A 335 29.45 14.54 13.11
CA ARG A 335 28.66 14.35 14.33
C ARG A 335 27.17 14.63 14.12
N GLN A 336 26.81 15.67 13.38
CA GLN A 336 25.43 16.03 13.08
C GLN A 336 24.78 14.97 12.18
N CYS A 337 25.47 14.56 11.12
CA CYS A 337 24.96 13.54 10.20
C CYS A 337 24.69 12.21 10.93
N ILE A 338 25.60 11.75 11.81
CA ILE A 338 25.40 10.53 12.61
C ILE A 338 24.26 10.72 13.62
N GLY A 339 24.17 11.88 14.28
CA GLY A 339 23.12 12.15 15.27
C GLY A 339 21.69 12.18 14.67
N GLU A 340 21.55 12.53 13.41
CA GLU A 340 20.27 12.54 12.68
C GLU A 340 19.98 11.22 11.97
N SER A 341 21.03 10.44 11.68
CA SER A 341 20.93 9.24 10.85
C SER A 341 20.04 8.15 11.44
N ILE A 342 19.73 7.23 10.58
CA ILE A 342 19.16 5.92 10.93
C ILE A 342 20.32 4.93 10.95
N PRO A 343 20.48 4.10 12.00
CA PRO A 343 21.55 3.11 12.02
C PRO A 343 21.47 2.19 10.79
N PRO A 344 22.52 2.18 9.94
CA PRO A 344 22.44 1.52 8.64
C PRO A 344 22.28 0.01 8.74
N LEU A 345 22.81 -0.64 9.79
CA LEU A 345 22.63 -2.08 9.99
C LEU A 345 21.16 -2.46 10.24
N MET A 346 20.41 -1.62 10.98
CA MET A 346 18.97 -1.83 11.19
C MET A 346 18.23 -1.76 9.85
N LEU A 347 18.51 -0.75 9.02
CA LEU A 347 17.88 -0.64 7.69
C LEU A 347 18.28 -1.79 6.78
N LYS A 348 19.57 -2.22 6.79
CA LYS A 348 20.02 -3.41 6.05
C LYS A 348 19.16 -4.62 6.41
N LYS A 349 18.97 -4.91 7.70
CA LYS A 349 18.15 -6.04 8.16
C LYS A 349 16.70 -5.93 7.70
N ILE A 350 16.13 -4.74 7.74
CA ILE A 350 14.73 -4.50 7.30
C ILE A 350 14.59 -4.73 5.79
N VAL A 351 15.50 -4.19 4.96
CA VAL A 351 15.41 -4.35 3.50
C VAL A 351 15.78 -5.76 3.03
N GLN A 352 16.60 -6.49 3.77
CA GLN A 352 16.86 -7.93 3.51
C GLN A 352 15.63 -8.82 3.66
N GLY A 353 14.56 -8.32 4.31
CA GLY A 353 13.27 -9.01 4.33
C GLY A 353 12.49 -8.91 3.01
N ILE A 354 12.97 -8.12 2.04
CA ILE A 354 12.40 -8.09 0.67
C ILE A 354 12.75 -9.41 0.00
N ASP A 355 11.71 -10.12 -0.44
CA ASP A 355 11.87 -11.36 -1.18
C ASP A 355 12.28 -11.05 -2.63
N LEU A 356 13.59 -11.07 -2.89
CA LEU A 356 14.14 -10.85 -4.23
C LEU A 356 13.97 -12.08 -5.14
N GLU A 357 13.80 -13.26 -4.56
CA GLU A 357 13.60 -14.51 -5.31
C GLU A 357 12.19 -14.57 -5.89
N ASP A 358 11.22 -13.96 -5.22
CA ASP A 358 9.84 -13.81 -5.73
C ASP A 358 9.80 -13.01 -7.06
N ASP A 359 10.76 -12.11 -7.29
CA ASP A 359 10.95 -11.44 -8.59
C ASP A 359 11.67 -12.32 -9.65
N ASN A 360 12.52 -13.27 -9.23
CA ASN A 360 13.21 -14.16 -10.13
C ASN A 360 12.32 -15.34 -10.57
N MET A 361 11.42 -15.82 -9.70
CA MET A 361 10.43 -16.84 -10.07
C MET A 361 9.28 -16.26 -10.91
N ARG A 362 9.03 -14.93 -10.87
CA ARG A 362 7.97 -14.27 -11.66
C ARG A 362 8.44 -13.66 -12.97
N ASN A 363 9.73 -13.62 -13.26
CA ASN A 363 10.25 -13.14 -14.56
C ASN A 363 10.54 -14.24 -15.58
N ASP A 364 10.51 -15.53 -15.18
CA ASP A 364 10.48 -16.64 -16.11
C ASP A 364 9.07 -17.22 -16.14
N GLU A 365 8.28 -16.75 -17.13
CA GLU A 365 6.95 -17.23 -17.52
C GLU A 365 5.79 -16.94 -16.54
N LYS A 366 5.23 -15.70 -16.62
CA LYS A 366 3.85 -15.49 -16.19
C LYS A 366 2.96 -16.58 -16.80
N ILE A 367 2.03 -17.11 -16.03
CA ILE A 367 1.02 -18.04 -16.52
C ILE A 367 0.20 -17.28 -17.57
N LYS A 368 0.43 -17.58 -18.84
CA LYS A 368 -0.33 -17.01 -19.93
C LYS A 368 -1.76 -17.50 -19.87
N ALA A 369 -2.70 -16.57 -19.97
CA ALA A 369 -4.13 -16.85 -19.92
C ALA A 369 -4.86 -16.33 -21.16
N ILE A 370 -5.99 -16.94 -21.45
CA ILE A 370 -7.00 -16.38 -22.36
C ILE A 370 -8.31 -16.15 -21.59
N SER A 371 -9.10 -15.18 -22.07
CA SER A 371 -10.40 -14.84 -21.50
C SER A 371 -11.51 -15.02 -22.54
N LEU A 372 -12.49 -15.87 -22.26
CA LEU A 372 -13.69 -16.07 -23.07
C LEU A 372 -14.86 -15.29 -22.47
N PHE A 373 -15.65 -14.66 -23.33
CA PHE A 373 -16.78 -13.80 -22.96
C PHE A 373 -16.30 -12.60 -22.12
N SER A 374 -15.12 -12.04 -22.48
CA SER A 374 -14.37 -11.10 -21.66
C SER A 374 -15.06 -9.75 -21.42
N SER A 375 -16.18 -9.47 -22.13
CA SER A 375 -16.86 -8.16 -22.09
C SER A 375 -15.84 -7.03 -22.30
N ALA A 376 -15.88 -5.96 -21.51
CA ALA A 376 -14.90 -4.88 -21.55
C ALA A 376 -13.64 -5.15 -20.69
N GLY A 377 -13.45 -6.36 -20.16
CA GLY A 377 -12.27 -6.70 -19.34
C GLY A 377 -12.27 -6.14 -17.93
N ILE A 378 -13.38 -5.61 -17.43
CA ILE A 378 -13.44 -4.97 -16.11
C ILE A 378 -12.99 -5.91 -14.99
N GLY A 379 -13.39 -7.18 -15.01
CA GLY A 379 -13.01 -8.16 -14.00
C GLY A 379 -11.49 -8.39 -13.89
N GLU A 380 -10.78 -8.22 -14.99
CA GLU A 380 -9.36 -8.53 -15.14
C GLU A 380 -8.42 -7.36 -14.75
N LEU A 381 -8.98 -6.17 -14.44
CA LEU A 381 -8.20 -4.94 -14.23
C LEU A 381 -7.07 -5.07 -13.19
N LEU A 382 -7.21 -5.94 -12.20
CA LEU A 382 -6.20 -6.14 -11.16
C LEU A 382 -5.30 -7.37 -11.39
N LEU A 383 -5.50 -8.15 -12.46
CA LEU A 383 -4.70 -9.35 -12.74
C LEU A 383 -3.24 -9.06 -13.09
N HIS A 384 -2.93 -7.84 -13.58
CA HIS A 384 -1.55 -7.41 -13.83
C HIS A 384 -0.65 -7.50 -12.58
N SER A 385 -1.25 -7.47 -11.38
CA SER A 385 -0.56 -7.59 -10.08
C SER A 385 -0.41 -9.05 -9.60
N THR A 386 -0.84 -10.03 -10.41
CA THR A 386 -0.67 -11.46 -10.14
C THR A 386 0.41 -12.07 -11.04
N ASN A 387 0.67 -13.37 -10.87
CA ASN A 387 1.52 -14.15 -11.77
C ASN A 387 0.84 -14.56 -13.09
N VAL A 388 -0.37 -14.04 -13.37
CA VAL A 388 -1.14 -14.35 -14.58
C VAL A 388 -1.11 -13.16 -15.54
N GLU A 389 -0.92 -13.44 -16.82
CA GLU A 389 -1.01 -12.46 -17.91
C GLU A 389 -2.03 -12.92 -18.95
N VAL A 390 -3.09 -12.12 -19.12
CA VAL A 390 -4.09 -12.40 -20.17
C VAL A 390 -3.55 -11.89 -21.49
N ILE A 391 -3.28 -12.80 -22.43
CA ILE A 391 -2.68 -12.49 -23.74
C ILE A 391 -3.69 -12.45 -24.88
N ALA A 392 -4.91 -12.97 -24.67
CA ALA A 392 -6.00 -12.83 -25.64
C ALA A 392 -7.36 -12.89 -24.96
N GLY A 393 -8.31 -12.14 -25.51
CA GLY A 393 -9.72 -12.15 -25.11
C GLY A 393 -10.67 -12.40 -26.28
N ASN A 394 -11.84 -13.00 -26.00
CA ASN A 394 -12.92 -13.11 -26.98
C ASN A 394 -14.18 -12.40 -26.48
N GLU A 395 -14.75 -11.55 -27.30
CA GLU A 395 -16.00 -10.82 -27.06
C GLU A 395 -16.82 -10.68 -28.35
N LEU A 396 -18.13 -10.85 -28.22
CA LEU A 396 -19.06 -10.75 -29.36
C LEU A 396 -19.30 -9.33 -29.82
N LEU A 397 -19.43 -8.37 -28.88
CA LEU A 397 -19.89 -7.02 -29.15
C LEU A 397 -18.72 -6.07 -29.45
N PRO A 398 -18.64 -5.46 -30.67
CA PRO A 398 -17.49 -4.66 -31.08
C PRO A 398 -17.13 -3.53 -30.11
N LYS A 399 -18.13 -2.82 -29.55
CA LYS A 399 -17.89 -1.72 -28.60
C LYS A 399 -17.26 -2.18 -27.29
N ARG A 400 -17.54 -3.41 -26.83
CA ARG A 400 -16.91 -4.00 -25.66
C ARG A 400 -15.51 -4.48 -25.98
N ALA A 401 -15.34 -5.10 -27.15
CA ALA A 401 -14.04 -5.52 -27.65
C ALA A 401 -13.07 -4.33 -27.84
N GLU A 402 -13.56 -3.18 -28.32
CA GLU A 402 -12.81 -1.93 -28.40
C GLU A 402 -12.36 -1.45 -27.01
N CYS A 403 -13.27 -1.45 -26.04
CA CYS A 403 -12.99 -1.10 -24.64
C CYS A 403 -11.96 -2.03 -24.01
N TYR A 404 -12.08 -3.35 -24.27
CA TYR A 404 -11.09 -4.33 -23.83
C TYR A 404 -9.69 -4.04 -24.42
N SER A 405 -9.60 -3.81 -25.72
CA SER A 405 -8.33 -3.49 -26.40
C SER A 405 -7.69 -2.20 -25.87
N HIS A 406 -8.50 -1.23 -25.43
CA HIS A 406 -8.03 -0.01 -24.80
C HIS A 406 -7.37 -0.29 -23.44
N PHE A 407 -7.98 -1.14 -22.59
CA PHE A 407 -7.40 -1.52 -21.29
C PHE A 407 -6.21 -2.48 -21.42
N TYR A 408 -6.23 -3.34 -22.44
CA TYR A 408 -5.23 -4.41 -22.63
C TYR A 408 -4.57 -4.33 -24.04
N PRO A 409 -3.80 -3.29 -24.33
CA PRO A 409 -3.27 -3.06 -25.69
C PRO A 409 -2.25 -4.12 -26.14
N LYS A 410 -1.77 -4.99 -25.23
CA LYS A 410 -0.87 -6.11 -25.54
C LYS A 410 -1.60 -7.42 -25.78
N ALA A 411 -2.87 -7.52 -25.39
CA ALA A 411 -3.66 -8.72 -25.57
C ALA A 411 -4.34 -8.72 -26.95
N GLU A 412 -4.35 -9.85 -27.61
CA GLU A 412 -5.09 -10.04 -28.87
C GLU A 412 -6.60 -10.10 -28.56
N MET A 413 -7.38 -9.15 -29.10
CA MET A 413 -8.83 -9.16 -28.97
C MET A 413 -9.49 -9.80 -30.17
N VAL A 414 -10.07 -10.98 -29.99
CA VAL A 414 -10.83 -11.70 -31.00
C VAL A 414 -12.32 -11.30 -30.90
N CYS A 415 -12.71 -10.29 -31.68
CA CYS A 415 -14.10 -9.85 -31.75
C CYS A 415 -14.91 -10.76 -32.67
N GLY A 416 -15.84 -11.56 -32.12
CA GLY A 416 -16.66 -12.49 -32.89
C GLY A 416 -17.47 -13.47 -32.02
N ASP A 417 -18.44 -14.13 -32.65
CA ASP A 417 -19.28 -15.14 -31.98
C ASP A 417 -18.47 -16.43 -31.76
N ILE A 418 -18.28 -16.83 -30.52
CA ILE A 418 -17.57 -18.06 -30.16
C ILE A 418 -18.32 -19.33 -30.67
N LEU A 419 -19.59 -19.19 -31.03
CA LEU A 419 -20.35 -20.28 -31.68
C LEU A 419 -19.88 -20.51 -33.12
N ASP A 420 -19.21 -19.53 -33.73
CA ASP A 420 -18.55 -19.71 -35.02
C ASP A 420 -17.26 -20.55 -34.84
N ASP A 421 -17.17 -21.64 -35.60
CA ASP A 421 -16.00 -22.52 -35.53
C ASP A 421 -14.69 -21.82 -35.95
N SER A 422 -14.75 -20.81 -36.80
CA SER A 422 -13.56 -20.03 -37.16
C SER A 422 -13.02 -19.24 -35.98
N VAL A 423 -13.87 -18.60 -35.18
CA VAL A 423 -13.53 -17.86 -33.96
C VAL A 423 -13.01 -18.83 -32.89
N LYS A 424 -13.72 -19.94 -32.66
CA LYS A 424 -13.31 -20.98 -31.70
C LYS A 424 -11.91 -21.52 -32.04
N ASN A 425 -11.71 -21.92 -33.30
CA ASN A 425 -10.45 -22.50 -33.73
C ASN A 425 -9.30 -21.50 -33.64
N HIS A 426 -9.55 -20.20 -33.94
CA HIS A 426 -8.57 -19.17 -33.74
C HIS A 426 -8.15 -19.02 -32.27
N MET A 427 -9.09 -19.07 -31.32
CA MET A 427 -8.76 -19.08 -29.89
C MET A 427 -7.93 -20.31 -29.49
N ILE A 428 -8.26 -21.50 -30.04
CA ILE A 428 -7.48 -22.74 -29.83
C ILE A 428 -6.04 -22.59 -30.38
N ASP A 429 -5.90 -21.99 -31.56
CA ASP A 429 -4.58 -21.74 -32.18
C ASP A 429 -3.72 -20.77 -31.36
N ILE A 430 -4.33 -19.70 -30.82
CA ILE A 430 -3.65 -18.79 -29.88
C ILE A 430 -3.12 -19.55 -28.66
N VAL A 431 -3.95 -20.42 -28.07
CA VAL A 431 -3.56 -21.23 -26.90
C VAL A 431 -2.36 -22.11 -27.23
N LYS A 432 -2.43 -22.86 -28.34
CA LYS A 432 -1.37 -23.82 -28.73
C LYS A 432 -0.08 -23.12 -29.12
N LYS A 433 -0.16 -22.01 -29.88
CA LYS A 433 0.98 -21.25 -30.39
C LYS A 433 1.76 -20.57 -29.26
N ASN A 434 1.05 -20.05 -28.23
CA ASN A 434 1.66 -19.25 -27.19
C ASN A 434 1.92 -20.01 -25.88
N GLY A 435 1.56 -21.30 -25.80
CA GLY A 435 1.73 -22.11 -24.58
C GLY A 435 0.86 -21.63 -23.43
N VAL A 436 -0.37 -21.23 -23.73
CA VAL A 436 -1.32 -20.71 -22.71
C VAL A 436 -1.67 -21.82 -21.73
N LYS A 437 -1.62 -21.51 -20.43
CA LYS A 437 -1.85 -22.47 -19.34
C LYS A 437 -3.08 -22.17 -18.49
N MET A 438 -3.70 -21.01 -18.69
CA MET A 438 -4.91 -20.64 -17.93
C MET A 438 -6.05 -20.17 -18.83
N LEU A 439 -7.27 -20.54 -18.46
CA LEU A 439 -8.50 -20.12 -19.10
C LEU A 439 -9.41 -19.39 -18.08
N PHE A 440 -9.86 -18.20 -18.43
CA PHE A 440 -11.01 -17.54 -17.82
C PHE A 440 -12.23 -17.70 -18.71
N ALA A 441 -13.39 -18.06 -18.14
CA ALA A 441 -14.64 -18.12 -18.86
C ALA A 441 -15.78 -17.53 -18.02
N THR A 442 -16.41 -16.46 -18.52
CA THR A 442 -17.52 -15.78 -17.86
C THR A 442 -18.74 -15.76 -18.79
N PRO A 443 -19.31 -16.94 -19.14
CA PRO A 443 -20.38 -17.02 -20.12
C PRO A 443 -21.63 -16.26 -19.64
N PRO A 444 -22.38 -15.57 -20.53
CA PRO A 444 -23.57 -14.83 -20.15
C PRO A 444 -24.67 -15.76 -19.62
N CYS A 445 -25.37 -15.29 -18.56
CA CYS A 445 -26.42 -16.03 -17.87
C CYS A 445 -27.77 -15.27 -17.87
N GLN A 446 -28.09 -14.53 -18.92
CA GLN A 446 -29.23 -13.60 -18.93
C GLN A 446 -30.61 -14.26 -18.71
N GLY A 447 -30.74 -15.54 -19.02
CA GLY A 447 -31.97 -16.34 -18.74
C GLY A 447 -32.08 -16.83 -17.29
N LEU A 448 -31.04 -16.64 -16.47
CA LEU A 448 -30.86 -17.31 -15.18
C LEU A 448 -30.83 -16.35 -13.96
N SER A 449 -30.90 -15.04 -14.20
CA SER A 449 -31.00 -14.12 -13.10
C SER A 449 -32.21 -14.38 -12.24
N THR A 450 -32.11 -14.20 -10.91
CA THR A 450 -33.23 -14.35 -9.96
C THR A 450 -34.46 -13.51 -10.30
N LEU A 451 -34.35 -12.62 -11.28
CA LEU A 451 -35.39 -11.76 -11.83
C LEU A 451 -36.14 -12.38 -13.01
N GLY A 452 -35.62 -13.45 -13.61
CA GLY A 452 -36.31 -14.19 -14.70
C GLY A 452 -37.28 -15.23 -14.15
N LYS A 453 -38.59 -15.09 -14.36
CA LYS A 453 -39.61 -16.05 -13.98
C LYS A 453 -39.52 -17.40 -14.73
N ASN A 454 -38.49 -17.63 -15.53
CA ASN A 454 -38.42 -18.77 -16.46
C ASN A 454 -37.60 -19.92 -15.88
N LYS A 455 -38.14 -20.59 -14.87
CA LYS A 455 -37.58 -21.80 -14.25
C LYS A 455 -37.95 -23.10 -14.97
N ILE A 456 -38.54 -23.05 -16.16
CA ILE A 456 -38.99 -24.24 -16.87
C ILE A 456 -37.96 -24.62 -17.93
N GLN A 457 -37.51 -25.87 -17.92
CA GLN A 457 -36.51 -26.46 -18.81
C GLN A 457 -36.71 -26.12 -20.31
N ALA A 458 -37.95 -26.09 -20.80
CA ALA A 458 -38.31 -25.69 -22.16
C ALA A 458 -38.01 -24.22 -22.51
N HIS A 459 -37.80 -23.33 -21.54
CA HIS A 459 -37.38 -21.96 -21.77
C HIS A 459 -35.85 -21.80 -21.82
N TYR A 460 -35.09 -22.68 -21.17
CA TYR A 460 -33.62 -22.71 -21.27
C TYR A 460 -33.17 -23.07 -22.68
N GLU A 461 -33.85 -24.03 -23.33
CA GLU A 461 -33.53 -24.50 -24.70
C GLU A 461 -33.76 -23.44 -25.78
N LYS A 462 -34.63 -22.46 -25.52
CA LYS A 462 -34.93 -21.37 -26.47
C LYS A 462 -33.86 -20.29 -26.53
N ASP A 463 -33.04 -20.12 -25.47
CA ASP A 463 -31.97 -19.15 -25.45
C ASP A 463 -30.60 -19.83 -25.59
N LYS A 464 -30.06 -19.81 -26.81
CA LYS A 464 -28.74 -20.43 -27.11
C LYS A 464 -27.59 -19.92 -26.22
N ARG A 465 -27.75 -18.73 -25.63
CA ARG A 465 -26.73 -18.16 -24.72
C ARG A 465 -26.54 -18.97 -23.45
N ASN A 466 -27.56 -19.70 -23.00
CA ASN A 466 -27.48 -20.58 -21.84
C ASN A 466 -26.52 -21.77 -22.05
N PHE A 467 -26.20 -22.12 -23.30
CA PHE A 467 -25.33 -23.24 -23.65
C PHE A 467 -23.90 -22.82 -24.06
N LEU A 468 -23.58 -21.54 -24.00
CA LEU A 468 -22.24 -21.05 -24.37
C LEU A 468 -21.11 -21.65 -23.50
N ILE A 469 -21.43 -22.09 -22.28
CA ILE A 469 -20.50 -22.86 -21.46
C ILE A 469 -20.01 -24.13 -22.16
N LEU A 470 -20.86 -24.82 -22.94
CA LEU A 470 -20.48 -26.02 -23.65
C LEU A 470 -19.39 -25.74 -24.70
N ARG A 471 -19.42 -24.55 -25.32
CA ARG A 471 -18.36 -24.09 -26.22
C ARG A 471 -17.04 -23.87 -25.49
N ALA A 472 -17.06 -23.34 -24.26
CA ALA A 472 -15.84 -23.25 -23.43
C ALA A 472 -15.32 -24.66 -23.10
N LEU A 473 -16.18 -25.65 -22.84
CA LEU A 473 -15.76 -27.03 -22.59
C LEU A 473 -15.09 -27.65 -23.83
N GLU A 474 -15.54 -27.34 -25.05
CA GLU A 474 -14.90 -27.79 -26.29
C GLU A 474 -13.46 -27.25 -26.43
N ILE A 475 -13.24 -25.97 -26.03
CA ILE A 475 -11.90 -25.35 -26.02
C ILE A 475 -11.03 -26.00 -24.94
N ILE A 476 -11.58 -26.30 -23.77
CA ILE A 476 -10.88 -27.04 -22.71
C ILE A 476 -10.44 -28.40 -23.18
N ASP A 477 -11.31 -29.13 -23.92
CA ASP A 477 -10.97 -30.45 -24.48
C ASP A 477 -9.86 -30.39 -25.53
N ALA A 478 -9.82 -29.33 -26.33
CA ALA A 478 -8.87 -29.17 -27.42
C ALA A 478 -7.48 -28.66 -26.96
N CYS A 479 -7.37 -28.20 -25.69
CA CYS A 479 -6.21 -27.56 -25.15
C CYS A 479 -5.71 -28.22 -23.85
N ASP A 480 -4.46 -27.92 -23.46
CA ASP A 480 -3.82 -28.44 -22.24
C ASP A 480 -3.61 -27.32 -21.20
N PHE A 481 -4.72 -26.87 -20.59
CA PHE A 481 -4.67 -25.88 -19.52
C PHE A 481 -4.20 -26.50 -18.20
N ASP A 482 -3.43 -25.75 -17.42
CA ASP A 482 -3.08 -26.10 -16.04
C ASP A 482 -4.14 -25.60 -15.05
N TYR A 483 -4.75 -24.44 -15.35
CA TYR A 483 -5.78 -23.78 -14.53
C TYR A 483 -6.95 -23.31 -15.39
N ILE A 484 -8.15 -23.50 -14.89
CA ILE A 484 -9.38 -23.04 -15.54
C ILE A 484 -10.28 -22.40 -14.48
N LEU A 485 -10.73 -21.18 -14.70
CA LEU A 485 -11.68 -20.48 -13.86
C LEU A 485 -12.95 -20.19 -14.67
N ILE A 486 -14.09 -20.68 -14.16
CA ILE A 486 -15.41 -20.35 -14.70
C ILE A 486 -16.15 -19.55 -13.64
N GLU A 487 -16.66 -18.38 -14.02
CA GLU A 487 -17.44 -17.52 -13.11
C GLU A 487 -18.87 -17.34 -13.63
N ASN A 488 -19.81 -17.31 -12.70
CA ASN A 488 -21.20 -17.03 -13.02
C ASN A 488 -22.02 -16.66 -11.76
N VAL A 489 -23.33 -16.42 -11.95
CA VAL A 489 -24.25 -16.25 -10.80
C VAL A 489 -24.43 -17.58 -10.04
N PRO A 490 -24.76 -17.55 -8.73
CA PRO A 490 -24.84 -18.75 -7.89
C PRO A 490 -25.77 -19.85 -8.45
N THR A 491 -26.88 -19.47 -9.06
CA THR A 491 -27.85 -20.41 -9.64
C THR A 491 -27.29 -21.20 -10.81
N PHE A 492 -26.17 -20.78 -11.41
CA PHE A 492 -25.58 -21.43 -12.58
C PHE A 492 -25.08 -22.85 -12.28
N ILE A 493 -24.58 -23.11 -11.08
CA ILE A 493 -24.09 -24.44 -10.68
C ILE A 493 -25.21 -25.48 -10.58
N ASP A 494 -26.45 -25.04 -10.39
CA ASP A 494 -27.63 -25.88 -10.25
C ASP A 494 -28.39 -26.08 -11.58
N MET A 495 -27.92 -25.47 -12.67
CA MET A 495 -28.51 -25.63 -13.98
C MET A 495 -28.17 -26.96 -14.61
N TYR A 496 -29.13 -27.45 -15.41
CA TYR A 496 -29.00 -28.65 -16.18
C TYR A 496 -28.57 -28.36 -17.62
N PHE A 497 -27.56 -29.04 -18.10
CA PHE A 497 -27.01 -28.94 -19.45
C PHE A 497 -27.08 -30.33 -20.15
N PRO A 498 -27.26 -30.39 -21.47
CA PRO A 498 -27.24 -31.65 -22.20
C PRO A 498 -25.81 -32.25 -22.20
N PHE A 499 -25.74 -33.53 -21.83
CA PHE A 499 -24.47 -34.28 -21.80
C PHE A 499 -24.76 -35.77 -22.11
N ASN A 500 -24.22 -36.26 -23.22
CA ASN A 500 -24.35 -37.66 -23.67
C ASN A 500 -25.82 -38.17 -23.67
N GLY A 501 -26.78 -37.34 -24.08
CA GLY A 501 -28.18 -37.72 -24.18
C GLY A 501 -28.98 -37.57 -22.88
N GLU A 502 -28.34 -37.14 -21.78
CA GLU A 502 -28.95 -36.84 -20.50
C GLU A 502 -28.83 -35.34 -20.18
N TYR A 503 -29.58 -34.84 -19.21
CA TYR A 503 -29.43 -33.51 -18.64
C TYR A 503 -28.82 -33.64 -17.25
N LEU A 504 -27.60 -33.09 -17.07
CA LEU A 504 -26.87 -33.12 -15.81
C LEU A 504 -26.53 -31.69 -15.33
N LYS A 505 -26.38 -31.51 -14.01
CA LYS A 505 -25.87 -30.26 -13.46
C LYS A 505 -24.44 -30.02 -13.93
N LEU A 506 -24.06 -28.73 -14.05
CA LEU A 506 -22.71 -28.38 -14.51
C LEU A 506 -21.60 -29.06 -13.67
N GLY A 507 -21.73 -29.05 -12.35
CA GLY A 507 -20.73 -29.71 -11.47
C GLY A 507 -20.62 -31.20 -11.71
N GLU A 508 -21.72 -31.91 -12.05
CA GLU A 508 -21.72 -33.33 -12.39
C GLU A 508 -21.03 -33.59 -13.74
N ILE A 509 -21.30 -32.72 -14.74
CA ILE A 509 -20.61 -32.80 -16.05
C ILE A 509 -19.12 -32.61 -15.89
N LEU A 510 -18.71 -31.58 -15.14
CA LEU A 510 -17.28 -31.27 -14.89
C LEU A 510 -16.58 -32.42 -14.16
N ASN A 511 -17.21 -32.99 -13.14
CA ASN A 511 -16.67 -34.16 -12.44
C ASN A 511 -16.57 -35.37 -13.35
N LYS A 512 -17.63 -35.73 -14.08
CA LYS A 512 -17.62 -36.88 -15.02
C LYS A 512 -16.55 -36.73 -16.10
N LYS A 513 -16.30 -35.49 -16.57
CA LYS A 513 -15.45 -35.24 -17.73
C LYS A 513 -13.99 -35.01 -17.36
N TYR A 514 -13.73 -34.37 -16.23
CA TYR A 514 -12.42 -33.81 -15.92
C TYR A 514 -11.78 -34.31 -14.63
N SER A 515 -12.50 -35.03 -13.76
CA SER A 515 -11.97 -35.44 -12.45
C SER A 515 -10.80 -36.44 -12.52
N GLU A 516 -10.56 -37.09 -13.64
CA GLU A 516 -9.36 -37.92 -13.82
C GLU A 516 -8.08 -37.07 -13.89
N LYS A 517 -8.14 -35.91 -14.58
CA LYS A 517 -7.00 -35.02 -14.84
C LYS A 517 -6.94 -33.84 -13.89
N TYR A 518 -8.08 -33.29 -13.49
CA TYR A 518 -8.21 -32.06 -12.71
C TYR A 518 -8.85 -32.31 -11.34
N VAL A 519 -8.47 -31.45 -10.39
CA VAL A 519 -9.30 -31.19 -9.20
C VAL A 519 -10.44 -30.26 -9.64
N VAL A 520 -11.68 -30.65 -9.39
CA VAL A 520 -12.88 -29.83 -9.66
C VAL A 520 -13.34 -29.24 -8.31
N ASP A 521 -13.21 -27.93 -8.15
CA ASP A 521 -13.45 -27.24 -6.88
C ASP A 521 -14.43 -26.07 -7.11
N ILE A 522 -15.57 -26.09 -6.45
CA ILE A 522 -16.71 -25.18 -6.69
C ILE A 522 -17.12 -24.51 -5.38
N LYS A 523 -17.13 -23.16 -5.36
CA LYS A 523 -17.66 -22.39 -4.25
C LYS A 523 -18.49 -21.21 -4.73
N VAL A 524 -19.44 -20.79 -3.89
CA VAL A 524 -20.11 -19.50 -4.02
C VAL A 524 -19.41 -18.52 -3.06
N LEU A 525 -18.80 -17.49 -3.62
CA LEU A 525 -18.15 -16.43 -2.87
C LEU A 525 -18.98 -15.15 -2.95
N ASN A 526 -19.06 -14.37 -1.86
CA ASN A 526 -19.67 -13.06 -1.90
C ASN A 526 -18.57 -11.99 -1.86
N ALA A 527 -18.52 -11.12 -2.85
CA ALA A 527 -17.46 -10.11 -2.99
C ALA A 527 -17.26 -9.25 -1.73
N LYS A 528 -18.32 -8.98 -0.94
CA LYS A 528 -18.23 -8.22 0.32
C LYS A 528 -17.28 -8.86 1.35
N ASP A 529 -17.12 -10.17 1.30
CA ASP A 529 -16.30 -10.95 2.22
C ASP A 529 -14.82 -10.98 1.80
N TYR A 530 -14.45 -10.30 0.68
CA TYR A 530 -13.13 -10.30 0.06
C TYR A 530 -12.64 -8.89 -0.29
N GLY A 531 -12.92 -7.91 0.58
CA GLY A 531 -12.42 -6.54 0.46
C GLY A 531 -13.11 -5.69 -0.62
N VAL A 532 -14.32 -6.05 -1.03
CA VAL A 532 -15.16 -5.28 -1.95
C VAL A 532 -16.36 -4.68 -1.21
N CYS A 533 -16.58 -3.38 -1.34
CA CYS A 533 -17.76 -2.73 -0.73
C CYS A 533 -19.04 -3.03 -1.51
N GLN A 534 -19.25 -4.30 -1.89
CA GLN A 534 -20.45 -4.70 -2.62
C GLN A 534 -20.86 -6.13 -2.27
N SER A 535 -22.09 -6.32 -1.83
CA SER A 535 -22.69 -7.66 -1.72
C SER A 535 -23.01 -8.17 -3.12
N ARG A 536 -22.15 -9.05 -3.65
CA ARG A 536 -22.25 -9.63 -4.99
C ARG A 536 -21.82 -11.10 -4.97
N PRO A 537 -22.75 -12.03 -4.70
CA PRO A 537 -22.43 -13.45 -4.69
C PRO A 537 -22.17 -13.98 -6.11
N ARG A 538 -21.13 -14.80 -6.25
CA ARG A 538 -20.70 -15.43 -7.50
C ARG A 538 -20.32 -16.89 -7.29
N ALA A 539 -20.75 -17.74 -8.21
CA ALA A 539 -20.26 -19.10 -8.32
C ALA A 539 -18.88 -19.06 -9.01
N ILE A 540 -17.88 -19.56 -8.35
CA ILE A 540 -16.53 -19.73 -8.86
C ILE A 540 -16.24 -21.22 -8.97
N VAL A 541 -15.94 -21.66 -10.20
CA VAL A 541 -15.53 -23.02 -10.50
C VAL A 541 -14.05 -22.99 -10.87
N LYS A 542 -13.24 -23.69 -10.10
CA LYS A 542 -11.82 -23.91 -10.39
C LYS A 542 -11.61 -25.33 -10.87
N LEU A 543 -10.92 -25.50 -12.00
CA LEU A 543 -10.31 -26.75 -12.39
C LEU A 543 -8.80 -26.54 -12.50
N TYR A 544 -8.02 -27.35 -11.79
CA TYR A 544 -6.58 -27.31 -11.88
C TYR A 544 -6.00 -28.71 -11.90
N LYS A 545 -4.93 -28.92 -12.67
CA LYS A 545 -4.31 -30.24 -12.83
C LYS A 545 -3.95 -30.85 -11.47
N LYS A 546 -4.19 -32.13 -11.31
CA LYS A 546 -3.73 -32.87 -10.11
C LYS A 546 -2.25 -32.70 -9.90
N GLY A 547 -1.85 -32.40 -8.66
CA GLY A 547 -0.47 -32.09 -8.31
C GLY A 547 -0.14 -30.59 -8.30
N LEU A 548 -1.01 -29.72 -8.84
CA LEU A 548 -0.94 -28.28 -8.67
C LEU A 548 -1.76 -27.83 -7.45
N ILE A 549 -1.43 -26.66 -6.93
CA ILE A 549 -2.11 -26.07 -5.76
C ILE A 549 -2.86 -24.81 -6.22
N TRP A 550 -4.11 -24.66 -5.76
CA TRP A 550 -4.88 -23.43 -5.94
C TRP A 550 -5.86 -23.27 -4.77
N GLY A 551 -5.41 -22.56 -3.73
CA GLY A 551 -6.19 -22.31 -2.52
C GLY A 551 -7.40 -21.41 -2.74
N TRP A 552 -8.21 -21.22 -1.68
CA TRP A 552 -9.28 -20.23 -1.63
C TRP A 552 -8.81 -19.00 -0.84
N PRO A 553 -9.27 -17.79 -1.20
CA PRO A 553 -8.94 -16.60 -0.41
C PRO A 553 -9.58 -16.67 0.98
N GLU A 554 -8.93 -16.03 1.95
CA GLU A 554 -9.47 -15.86 3.29
C GLU A 554 -10.51 -14.73 3.33
N GLU A 555 -11.55 -14.91 4.12
CA GLU A 555 -12.58 -13.89 4.32
C GLU A 555 -12.01 -12.67 5.05
N GLN A 556 -12.43 -11.49 4.63
CA GLN A 556 -12.03 -10.18 5.14
C GLN A 556 -13.23 -9.49 5.79
N LYS A 557 -12.96 -8.50 6.63
CA LYS A 557 -14.02 -7.68 7.22
C LYS A 557 -14.79 -6.90 6.13
N GLU A 558 -16.11 -6.90 6.23
CA GLU A 558 -16.99 -6.14 5.34
C GLU A 558 -16.69 -4.63 5.40
N ILE A 559 -16.77 -3.98 4.25
CA ILE A 559 -16.58 -2.54 4.09
C ILE A 559 -17.96 -1.90 3.90
N PRO A 560 -18.45 -1.10 4.86
CA PRO A 560 -19.72 -0.40 4.74
C PRO A 560 -19.62 0.78 3.76
N LEU A 561 -20.74 1.21 3.20
CA LEU A 561 -20.82 2.37 2.30
C LEU A 561 -20.25 3.65 2.92
N SER A 562 -20.47 3.86 4.22
CA SER A 562 -19.92 5.01 4.94
C SER A 562 -18.40 5.09 4.85
N GLN A 563 -17.70 3.97 4.94
CA GLN A 563 -16.25 3.90 4.81
C GLN A 563 -15.80 4.07 3.35
N ALA A 564 -16.56 3.54 2.39
CA ALA A 564 -16.16 3.52 0.99
C ALA A 564 -16.37 4.87 0.28
N ILE A 565 -17.54 5.50 0.46
CA ILE A 565 -17.97 6.71 -0.26
C ILE A 565 -18.44 7.84 0.66
N GLY A 566 -18.47 7.66 1.97
CA GLY A 566 -19.02 8.64 2.90
C GLY A 566 -18.30 9.98 2.97
N GLU A 567 -17.06 10.03 2.46
CA GLU A 567 -16.24 11.25 2.43
C GLU A 567 -16.35 12.04 1.11
N LEU A 568 -16.97 11.45 0.09
CA LEU A 568 -17.18 12.16 -1.16
C LEU A 568 -18.17 13.33 -0.97
N PRO A 569 -18.00 14.44 -1.71
CA PRO A 569 -18.93 15.55 -1.67
C PRO A 569 -20.36 15.12 -1.96
N SER A 570 -21.31 15.64 -1.19
CA SER A 570 -22.75 15.44 -1.44
C SER A 570 -23.14 16.13 -2.74
N LEU A 571 -23.96 15.49 -3.57
CA LEU A 571 -24.43 16.01 -4.84
C LEU A 571 -25.92 15.77 -4.98
N GLU A 572 -26.66 16.78 -5.39
CA GLU A 572 -28.04 16.60 -5.86
C GLU A 572 -28.07 16.18 -7.33
N ALA A 573 -29.19 15.62 -7.78
CA ALA A 573 -29.36 15.21 -9.16
C ALA A 573 -29.03 16.35 -10.14
N GLY A 574 -28.15 16.11 -11.12
CA GLY A 574 -27.68 17.06 -12.11
C GLY A 574 -26.48 17.93 -11.69
N GLN A 575 -25.94 17.76 -10.45
CA GLN A 575 -24.75 18.47 -10.00
C GLN A 575 -23.44 17.74 -10.36
N ASP A 576 -22.35 18.51 -10.44
CA ASP A 576 -20.99 18.04 -10.66
C ASP A 576 -20.08 18.61 -9.55
N SER A 577 -19.19 17.78 -9.02
CA SER A 577 -18.23 18.18 -7.98
C SER A 577 -16.89 18.68 -8.55
N GLY A 578 -16.65 18.54 -9.83
CA GLY A 578 -15.34 18.75 -10.47
C GLY A 578 -14.34 17.62 -10.26
N ILE A 579 -14.66 16.58 -9.50
CA ILE A 579 -13.84 15.36 -9.36
C ILE A 579 -14.16 14.45 -10.56
N PRO A 580 -13.16 13.89 -11.26
CA PRO A 580 -13.39 12.97 -12.37
C PRO A 580 -14.39 11.86 -12.02
N TRP A 581 -15.38 11.64 -12.89
CA TRP A 581 -16.45 10.65 -12.72
C TRP A 581 -17.43 10.90 -11.57
N HIS A 582 -17.26 11.98 -10.78
CA HIS A 582 -18.14 12.33 -9.66
C HIS A 582 -19.14 13.42 -10.03
N TYR A 583 -20.02 13.12 -10.98
CA TYR A 583 -21.14 13.93 -11.40
C TYR A 583 -22.46 13.16 -11.22
N ALA A 584 -23.48 13.81 -10.76
CA ALA A 584 -24.80 13.23 -10.53
C ALA A 584 -25.68 13.34 -11.78
N LYS A 585 -26.12 12.19 -12.29
CA LYS A 585 -27.01 12.15 -13.46
C LYS A 585 -28.30 12.90 -13.18
N PRO A 586 -28.82 13.75 -14.11
CA PRO A 586 -30.13 14.33 -13.98
C PRO A 586 -31.22 13.28 -13.81
N GLN A 587 -32.22 13.56 -12.98
CA GLN A 587 -33.30 12.63 -12.63
C GLN A 587 -34.67 13.36 -12.73
N ASN A 588 -35.73 12.58 -12.81
CA ASN A 588 -37.09 13.10 -12.84
C ASN A 588 -37.42 13.84 -11.52
N GLU A 589 -37.83 15.10 -11.59
CA GLU A 589 -38.11 15.97 -10.43
C GLU A 589 -39.09 15.35 -9.42
N ARG A 590 -40.16 14.69 -9.91
CA ARG A 590 -41.13 14.02 -9.04
C ARG A 590 -40.53 12.87 -8.24
N ALA A 591 -39.61 12.13 -8.87
CA ALA A 591 -38.88 11.05 -8.20
C ALA A 591 -37.85 11.62 -7.21
N VAL A 592 -37.16 12.71 -7.56
CA VAL A 592 -36.27 13.42 -6.66
C VAL A 592 -37.02 13.94 -5.43
N LEU A 593 -38.18 14.56 -5.62
CA LEU A 593 -39.01 15.04 -4.52
C LEU A 593 -39.43 13.90 -3.58
N ALA A 594 -39.89 12.77 -4.15
CA ALA A 594 -40.26 11.60 -3.35
C ALA A 594 -39.05 11.08 -2.53
N LEU A 595 -37.87 11.00 -3.14
CA LEU A 595 -36.67 10.54 -2.47
C LEU A 595 -36.13 11.52 -1.42
N ARG A 596 -36.27 12.83 -1.59
CA ARG A 596 -35.95 13.81 -0.55
C ARG A 596 -36.72 13.56 0.76
N HIS A 597 -37.92 13.01 0.66
CA HIS A 597 -38.75 12.64 1.81
C HIS A 597 -38.67 11.15 2.17
N THR A 598 -37.63 10.45 1.68
CA THR A 598 -37.43 9.01 1.96
C THR A 598 -36.20 8.81 2.85
N PRO A 599 -36.39 8.23 4.05
CA PRO A 599 -35.25 7.91 4.93
C PRO A 599 -34.28 6.90 4.33
N THR A 600 -33.04 6.94 4.78
CA THR A 600 -32.00 5.95 4.49
C THR A 600 -32.54 4.52 4.73
N GLY A 601 -32.28 3.59 3.82
CA GLY A 601 -32.78 2.20 3.90
C GLY A 601 -34.24 1.99 3.55
N LYS A 602 -35.04 3.05 3.29
CA LYS A 602 -36.45 2.96 2.95
C LYS A 602 -36.70 3.16 1.46
N SER A 603 -37.86 2.71 0.99
CA SER A 603 -38.31 2.93 -0.38
C SER A 603 -39.31 4.08 -0.43
N ALA A 604 -39.15 4.97 -1.42
CA ALA A 604 -40.13 6.05 -1.66
C ALA A 604 -41.54 5.53 -1.97
N LEU A 605 -41.71 4.28 -2.36
CA LEU A 605 -43.00 3.65 -2.54
C LEU A 605 -43.78 3.53 -1.23
N THR A 606 -43.15 3.59 -0.09
CA THR A 606 -43.77 3.50 1.24
C THR A 606 -44.15 4.87 1.82
N ASN A 607 -43.75 5.98 1.20
CA ASN A 607 -44.09 7.31 1.66
C ASN A 607 -45.61 7.56 1.59
N GLU A 608 -46.16 8.23 2.56
CA GLU A 608 -47.60 8.56 2.62
C GLU A 608 -47.95 9.72 1.69
N VAL A 609 -47.16 10.79 1.69
CA VAL A 609 -47.41 12.04 0.96
C VAL A 609 -46.59 12.15 -0.32
N TYR A 610 -45.28 12.04 -0.23
CA TYR A 610 -44.35 12.21 -1.36
C TYR A 610 -43.91 10.84 -1.90
N TYR A 611 -44.73 10.23 -2.77
CA TYR A 611 -44.46 8.93 -3.40
C TYR A 611 -44.31 9.06 -4.93
N PRO A 612 -43.60 8.15 -5.61
CA PRO A 612 -43.45 8.16 -7.06
C PRO A 612 -44.80 7.99 -7.76
N LYS A 613 -45.06 8.90 -8.72
CA LYS A 613 -46.32 8.95 -9.49
C LYS A 613 -46.03 8.80 -10.98
N LYS A 614 -46.99 8.20 -11.73
CA LYS A 614 -47.05 8.23 -13.20
C LYS A 614 -47.43 9.63 -13.67
N GLU A 615 -47.36 9.85 -14.98
CA GLU A 615 -47.80 11.13 -15.60
C GLU A 615 -49.26 11.46 -15.31
N ASP A 616 -50.12 10.47 -15.25
CA ASP A 616 -51.56 10.56 -14.91
C ASP A 616 -51.83 10.81 -13.42
N GLY A 617 -50.77 10.97 -12.60
CA GLY A 617 -50.89 11.18 -11.15
C GLY A 617 -51.09 9.93 -10.32
N THR A 618 -51.25 8.77 -10.93
CA THR A 618 -51.43 7.49 -10.21
C THR A 618 -50.15 7.03 -9.55
N ARG A 619 -50.25 6.38 -8.37
CA ARG A 619 -49.11 5.84 -7.64
C ARG A 619 -48.44 4.72 -8.44
N ILE A 620 -47.10 4.79 -8.56
CA ILE A 620 -46.34 3.71 -9.19
C ILE A 620 -46.37 2.50 -8.26
N LYS A 621 -46.76 1.35 -8.81
CA LYS A 621 -46.68 0.04 -8.15
C LYS A 621 -45.32 -0.56 -8.54
N GLY A 622 -44.52 -0.95 -7.57
CA GLY A 622 -43.20 -1.56 -7.78
C GLY A 622 -42.86 -2.53 -6.67
N PHE A 623 -41.70 -3.17 -6.81
CA PHE A 623 -41.16 -4.03 -5.76
C PHE A 623 -40.60 -3.18 -4.63
N HIS A 624 -40.54 -3.71 -3.43
CA HIS A 624 -40.04 -3.01 -2.22
C HIS A 624 -38.58 -2.53 -2.31
N ASN A 625 -37.81 -3.01 -3.29
CA ASN A 625 -36.43 -2.64 -3.57
C ASN A 625 -36.25 -1.58 -4.69
N THR A 626 -37.39 -1.09 -5.28
CA THR A 626 -37.36 0.03 -6.24
C THR A 626 -37.50 1.36 -5.51
N PHE A 627 -36.92 2.43 -6.04
CA PHE A 627 -36.83 3.75 -5.41
C PHE A 627 -36.35 3.65 -3.94
N LYS A 628 -35.49 2.67 -3.64
CA LYS A 628 -35.02 2.39 -2.30
C LYS A 628 -33.63 2.97 -2.10
N ARG A 629 -33.48 3.78 -1.02
CA ARG A 629 -32.18 4.24 -0.55
C ARG A 629 -31.40 3.09 0.07
N MET A 630 -30.10 3.03 -0.22
CA MET A 630 -29.16 2.14 0.47
C MET A 630 -28.96 2.57 1.92
N THR A 631 -28.26 1.78 2.72
CA THR A 631 -27.85 2.07 4.10
C THR A 631 -26.37 2.44 4.15
N TRP A 632 -25.96 3.28 5.09
CA TRP A 632 -24.57 3.68 5.27
C TRP A 632 -23.71 2.62 5.97
N ASP A 633 -24.32 1.80 6.80
CA ASP A 633 -23.70 0.81 7.68
C ASP A 633 -23.53 -0.58 7.04
N GLU A 634 -24.01 -0.77 5.83
CA GLU A 634 -23.93 -2.00 5.06
C GLU A 634 -23.11 -1.82 3.77
N PRO A 635 -22.53 -2.90 3.22
CA PRO A 635 -21.96 -2.88 1.87
C PRO A 635 -23.03 -2.54 0.82
N CYS A 636 -22.58 -1.96 -0.29
CA CYS A 636 -23.43 -1.66 -1.43
C CYS A 636 -24.13 -2.93 -1.95
N PRO A 637 -25.44 -2.92 -2.23
CA PRO A 637 -26.10 -4.02 -2.94
C PRO A 637 -25.51 -4.25 -4.33
N THR A 638 -25.69 -5.44 -4.89
CA THR A 638 -25.21 -5.80 -6.24
C THR A 638 -25.54 -4.72 -7.27
N ARG A 639 -24.51 -4.17 -7.93
CA ARG A 639 -24.68 -3.27 -9.09
C ARG A 639 -25.09 -4.09 -10.30
N THR A 640 -26.18 -3.68 -10.93
CA THR A 640 -26.73 -4.30 -12.15
C THR A 640 -26.45 -3.42 -13.37
N THR A 641 -26.71 -3.93 -14.56
CA THR A 641 -26.63 -3.18 -15.82
C THR A 641 -27.54 -1.94 -15.85
N PHE A 642 -28.60 -1.92 -15.03
CA PHE A 642 -29.54 -0.81 -14.89
C PHE A 642 -29.27 0.09 -13.66
N SER A 643 -28.02 0.13 -13.18
CA SER A 643 -27.66 0.89 -11.98
C SER A 643 -27.78 2.43 -12.14
N GLY A 644 -28.02 2.92 -13.34
CA GLY A 644 -28.30 4.34 -13.64
C GLY A 644 -29.75 4.79 -13.42
N SER A 645 -30.67 3.91 -12.98
CA SER A 645 -32.08 4.22 -12.76
C SER A 645 -32.49 4.10 -11.30
N MET A 646 -33.17 5.10 -10.77
CA MET A 646 -33.72 5.09 -9.40
C MET A 646 -34.84 4.06 -9.22
N SER A 647 -35.51 3.69 -10.30
CA SER A 647 -36.56 2.68 -10.29
C SER A 647 -36.05 1.25 -10.35
N SER A 648 -34.74 1.05 -10.50
CA SER A 648 -34.10 -0.26 -10.45
C SER A 648 -33.71 -0.65 -9.01
N HIS A 649 -33.22 -1.88 -8.82
CA HIS A 649 -32.99 -2.51 -7.52
C HIS A 649 -31.96 -1.76 -6.67
N ASN A 650 -32.39 -1.23 -5.50
CA ASN A 650 -31.50 -0.65 -4.48
C ASN A 650 -30.40 0.28 -5.05
N ASN A 651 -30.78 1.17 -5.96
CA ASN A 651 -29.80 2.01 -6.68
C ASN A 651 -29.64 3.41 -6.12
N VAL A 652 -30.50 3.83 -5.18
CA VAL A 652 -30.50 5.20 -4.69
C VAL A 652 -29.45 5.37 -3.60
N HIS A 653 -28.67 6.46 -3.70
CA HIS A 653 -27.70 6.85 -2.71
C HIS A 653 -28.32 6.93 -1.29
N PRO A 654 -27.60 6.54 -0.22
CA PRO A 654 -28.16 6.54 1.13
C PRO A 654 -28.73 7.89 1.55
N GLY A 655 -28.10 9.00 1.17
CA GLY A 655 -28.44 10.35 1.59
C GLY A 655 -28.13 10.63 3.07
N ARG A 656 -28.18 11.88 3.46
CA ARG A 656 -28.01 12.33 4.84
C ARG A 656 -29.22 13.16 5.27
N LEU A 657 -29.65 12.99 6.49
CA LEU A 657 -30.72 13.82 7.05
C LEU A 657 -30.25 15.27 7.13
N LEU A 658 -31.03 16.17 6.56
CA LEU A 658 -30.80 17.61 6.56
C LEU A 658 -31.58 18.29 7.71
N PRO A 659 -31.20 19.51 8.12
CA PRO A 659 -31.86 20.24 9.20
C PRO A 659 -33.37 20.51 8.97
N ASP A 660 -33.84 20.56 7.72
CA ASP A 660 -35.23 20.72 7.33
C ASP A 660 -36.04 19.42 7.35
N GLY A 661 -35.42 18.31 7.81
CA GLY A 661 -36.07 17.00 7.87
C GLY A 661 -36.11 16.24 6.55
N THR A 662 -35.53 16.77 5.49
CA THR A 662 -35.37 16.07 4.21
C THR A 662 -34.04 15.33 4.14
N TYR A 663 -33.81 14.57 3.05
CA TYR A 663 -32.59 13.80 2.83
C TYR A 663 -31.86 14.30 1.58
N SER A 664 -30.54 14.51 1.69
CA SER A 664 -29.66 14.86 0.56
C SER A 664 -29.53 13.72 -0.45
N ASP A 665 -28.84 13.97 -1.55
CA ASP A 665 -28.44 12.96 -2.54
C ASP A 665 -29.62 12.12 -3.04
N ALA A 666 -30.70 12.80 -3.46
CA ALA A 666 -31.87 12.13 -4.06
C ALA A 666 -31.55 11.68 -5.49
N ARG A 667 -30.59 10.75 -5.63
CA ARG A 667 -29.98 10.31 -6.90
C ARG A 667 -29.47 8.86 -6.84
N VAL A 668 -29.09 8.32 -7.97
CA VAL A 668 -28.30 7.08 -8.04
C VAL A 668 -26.82 7.39 -7.72
N LEU A 669 -26.02 6.36 -7.48
CA LEU A 669 -24.57 6.52 -7.33
C LEU A 669 -23.97 7.14 -8.59
N THR A 670 -22.98 8.04 -8.43
CA THR A 670 -22.14 8.52 -9.54
C THR A 670 -21.30 7.38 -10.12
N LEU A 671 -20.64 7.60 -11.25
CA LEU A 671 -19.69 6.61 -11.77
C LEU A 671 -18.52 6.39 -10.82
N LEU A 672 -17.94 7.45 -10.24
CA LEU A 672 -16.86 7.32 -9.25
C LEU A 672 -17.29 6.46 -8.05
N GLU A 673 -18.46 6.74 -7.48
CA GLU A 673 -18.99 5.93 -6.38
C GLU A 673 -19.20 4.47 -6.80
N THR A 674 -19.68 4.25 -8.03
CA THR A 674 -19.85 2.90 -8.61
C THR A 674 -18.51 2.19 -8.80
N PHE A 675 -17.45 2.89 -9.22
CA PHE A 675 -16.10 2.33 -9.31
C PHE A 675 -15.60 1.89 -7.95
N ILE A 676 -15.70 2.77 -6.95
CA ILE A 676 -15.24 2.48 -5.58
C ILE A 676 -15.92 1.24 -5.01
N VAL A 677 -17.25 1.19 -5.06
CA VAL A 677 -17.98 0.06 -4.47
C VAL A 677 -17.80 -1.26 -5.26
N SER A 678 -17.36 -1.17 -6.51
CA SER A 678 -17.06 -2.33 -7.36
C SER A 678 -15.58 -2.68 -7.42
N SER A 679 -14.73 -2.05 -6.60
CA SER A 679 -13.27 -2.22 -6.58
C SER A 679 -12.56 -1.90 -7.90
N ILE A 680 -13.12 -1.01 -8.71
CA ILE A 680 -12.52 -0.52 -9.95
C ILE A 680 -11.58 0.65 -9.60
N PRO A 681 -10.37 0.74 -10.19
CA PRO A 681 -9.47 1.87 -9.99
C PRO A 681 -10.14 3.21 -10.29
N LYS A 682 -9.95 4.21 -9.42
CA LYS A 682 -10.60 5.54 -9.54
C LYS A 682 -10.09 6.33 -10.75
N ASP A 683 -8.88 6.03 -11.18
CA ASP A 683 -8.14 6.63 -12.30
C ASP A 683 -8.32 5.85 -13.61
N ILE A 684 -9.31 4.96 -13.67
CA ILE A 684 -9.62 4.21 -14.89
C ILE A 684 -9.94 5.15 -16.04
N ASP A 685 -9.29 4.93 -17.17
CA ASP A 685 -9.46 5.69 -18.40
C ASP A 685 -10.30 4.87 -19.41
N PHE A 686 -11.59 5.21 -19.53
CA PHE A 686 -12.44 4.61 -20.56
C PHE A 686 -12.20 5.26 -21.92
N PRO A 687 -12.34 4.50 -23.04
CA PRO A 687 -12.25 5.06 -24.39
C PRO A 687 -13.13 6.29 -24.58
N GLU A 688 -12.65 7.27 -25.35
CA GLU A 688 -13.40 8.48 -25.70
C GLU A 688 -14.78 8.12 -26.29
N GLY A 689 -15.83 8.84 -25.91
CA GLY A 689 -17.20 8.54 -26.33
C GLY A 689 -17.89 7.40 -25.56
N SER A 690 -17.26 6.86 -24.50
CA SER A 690 -17.94 5.90 -23.60
C SER A 690 -19.04 6.60 -22.82
N THR A 691 -20.29 6.18 -23.03
CA THR A 691 -21.44 6.78 -22.34
C THR A 691 -21.60 6.23 -20.92
N ASP A 692 -22.18 7.04 -19.99
CA ASP A 692 -22.52 6.61 -18.62
C ASP A 692 -23.27 5.26 -18.61
N THR A 693 -24.23 5.09 -19.52
CA THR A 693 -25.01 3.84 -19.63
C THR A 693 -24.15 2.65 -20.04
N PHE A 694 -23.23 2.83 -20.99
CA PHE A 694 -22.31 1.77 -21.41
C PHE A 694 -21.40 1.35 -20.26
N ILE A 695 -20.78 2.32 -19.57
CA ILE A 695 -19.89 2.08 -18.43
C ILE A 695 -20.62 1.30 -17.33
N ARG A 696 -21.82 1.74 -16.94
CA ARG A 696 -22.63 1.02 -15.95
C ARG A 696 -23.00 -0.39 -16.38
N THR A 697 -23.25 -0.60 -17.67
CA THR A 697 -23.59 -1.91 -18.22
C THR A 697 -22.43 -2.88 -18.07
N VAL A 698 -21.24 -2.51 -18.51
CA VAL A 698 -20.06 -3.40 -18.43
C VAL A 698 -19.62 -3.66 -16.98
N ILE A 699 -19.79 -2.70 -16.08
CA ILE A 699 -19.56 -2.90 -14.64
C ILE A 699 -20.61 -3.84 -14.02
N GLY A 700 -21.89 -3.66 -14.40
CA GLY A 700 -22.98 -4.45 -13.88
C GLY A 700 -22.90 -5.94 -14.27
N GLU A 701 -22.24 -6.27 -15.36
CA GLU A 701 -22.01 -7.64 -15.82
C GLU A 701 -20.75 -8.26 -15.18
N ALA A 702 -19.72 -7.47 -14.94
CA ALA A 702 -18.42 -7.98 -14.53
C ALA A 702 -18.39 -8.57 -13.10
N ILE A 703 -17.50 -9.52 -12.90
CA ILE A 703 -17.01 -9.86 -11.56
C ILE A 703 -16.21 -8.67 -11.01
N PRO A 704 -16.34 -8.29 -9.72
CA PRO A 704 -15.50 -7.24 -9.14
C PRO A 704 -14.01 -7.59 -9.26
N PRO A 705 -13.17 -6.68 -9.78
CA PRO A 705 -11.73 -6.95 -10.01
C PRO A 705 -11.00 -7.49 -8.78
N LYS A 706 -11.31 -6.97 -7.60
CA LYS A 706 -10.69 -7.42 -6.35
C LYS A 706 -11.04 -8.86 -6.00
N LEU A 707 -12.31 -9.29 -6.24
CA LEU A 707 -12.68 -10.68 -5.98
C LEU A 707 -11.94 -11.64 -6.92
N LEU A 708 -11.85 -11.30 -8.23
CA LEU A 708 -11.08 -12.13 -9.17
C LEU A 708 -9.61 -12.16 -8.82
N PHE A 709 -9.03 -11.01 -8.44
CA PHE A 709 -7.65 -10.92 -7.95
C PHE A 709 -7.41 -11.86 -6.77
N GLU A 710 -8.26 -11.82 -5.72
CA GLU A 710 -8.09 -12.65 -4.52
C GLU A 710 -8.12 -14.15 -4.84
N VAL A 711 -8.97 -14.57 -5.77
CA VAL A 711 -9.05 -15.98 -6.19
C VAL A 711 -7.80 -16.38 -7.00
N VAL A 712 -7.35 -15.53 -7.93
CA VAL A 712 -6.23 -15.83 -8.83
C VAL A 712 -4.88 -15.76 -8.10
N ASP A 713 -4.73 -14.84 -7.14
CA ASP A 713 -3.51 -14.71 -6.33
C ASP A 713 -3.19 -15.95 -5.48
N LYS A 714 -4.18 -16.85 -5.27
CA LYS A 714 -3.99 -18.13 -4.56
C LYS A 714 -3.44 -19.27 -5.46
N ILE A 715 -3.15 -19.02 -6.72
CA ILE A 715 -2.48 -20.01 -7.59
C ILE A 715 -1.08 -20.29 -7.04
N GLY A 716 -0.77 -21.58 -6.78
CA GLY A 716 0.48 -22.03 -6.19
C GLY A 716 0.57 -21.83 -4.66
N ARG A 717 -0.53 -21.48 -3.99
CA ARG A 717 -0.62 -21.28 -2.53
C ARG A 717 -1.81 -22.06 -1.96
N GLU A 718 -1.68 -22.53 -0.70
CA GLU A 718 -2.77 -23.16 0.06
C GLU A 718 -3.76 -22.15 0.61
#